data_707d15f3c65837c715550a6bdc4b6457
#
_entry.id   707d15f3c65837c715550a6bdc4b6457
#
_cell.length_a   1.000
_cell.length_b   1.000
_cell.length_c   1.000
_cell.angle_alpha   90.00
_cell.angle_beta   90.00
_cell.angle_gamma   90.00
#
_symmetry.space_group_name_H-M   'P 1'
#
loop_
_entity.id
_entity.type
_entity.pdbx_description
1 polymer ?
#
loop_
_entity_poly.entity_id
_entity_poly.type
_entity_poly.pdbx_seq_one_letter_code
_entity_poly.pdbx_strand_id
1 'polypeptide(L)'
;MNQILGRHNIVLDPVLPVPVIVLLGAALVLFTIRIYWRVGAPAGRWRSFALLLFRMAGIGLVVVLLLQPSRQEFLPPPTTERFTLLGVDTSLSMKQRDVESQMRLDAAKNLLADASVVTRNGLLENPHVRLFEFSDDARPVEKSVLDLAPKGKSTRLNKSVLTMLSTLAAGDSANALILLTDGHDLELVNPVKTGAAAHARQVPIYAVPFGKQGKVRDVSVHIVSFQPYTYVKQKVRISATMRLIGCEFEDISVQLLRHGEVVQTRRVNADEFQELPVEFEVAEPETGQYEYEVRVQPLEGEAETANNSAITYLNVIDQQIRVLMVEGDPYWDTTFLQRSLMRNDKFEVDALVRYGKDRVRTIRKTPGNGELRAPETLDQFNAYDIVILGRSADRIFDPAQITLLNQYVADRSGVVIFSRGRAFENSIAGGELEPVLWSDAARERVHLDVTAEGRSTSALQALQGGAGGTEALPDLIAGRNATQSKPLTATLAVAASREDPAQDPAVVHRRFGRGQVVSVGVEGLWRWGLNSKVEGANTPFDRFWDQMILWLMAGRDFVPTRQFSFRPNSANILLGEKVYFRLVMRKPDPKVASVPLTIYNGDTETGRANMTPSGGDPGRLTAEFLPEKMGRYRAVANFPDGTTQESRFIVFTENIEEIEVATDTGYLRRLCESSGGRVIDPADLAKLFKELNSEKVEVAPKTRLHPLWNEAWVFYLAGVCFGLDWFLRRRWGLC
;
A
#
# COMPACT_ATOMS: atom_id res chain seq x y z
N MET A 1 40.15 -5.83 26.46
CA MET A 1 40.78 -5.60 27.78
C MET A 1 39.73 -5.77 28.91
N ASN A 2 38.92 -6.86 28.83
CA ASN A 2 37.84 -7.18 29.80
C ASN A 2 38.14 -8.44 30.61
N GLN A 3 39.40 -8.72 30.91
CA GLN A 3 39.81 -9.97 31.59
C GLN A 3 40.71 -9.72 32.79
N ILE A 4 40.37 -8.85 33.71
CA ILE A 4 41.25 -8.66 34.89
C ILE A 4 40.50 -8.83 36.22
N LEU A 5 39.39 -9.48 36.31
CA LEU A 5 38.82 -9.82 37.65
C LEU A 5 37.98 -11.12 37.62
N GLY A 6 38.55 -12.17 37.07
CA GLY A 6 37.88 -13.46 36.78
C GLY A 6 37.44 -14.33 37.97
N ARG A 7 37.30 -13.81 39.18
CA ARG A 7 36.77 -14.57 40.32
C ARG A 7 35.44 -14.04 40.91
N HIS A 8 34.96 -12.85 40.52
CA HIS A 8 33.76 -12.26 41.12
C HIS A 8 32.74 -11.69 40.13
N ASN A 9 32.77 -12.04 38.84
CA ASN A 9 31.83 -11.55 37.83
C ASN A 9 31.62 -10.01 37.85
N ILE A 10 32.71 -9.24 38.13
CA ILE A 10 32.66 -7.78 38.16
C ILE A 10 33.19 -7.24 36.81
N VAL A 11 32.35 -6.48 36.12
CA VAL A 11 32.67 -5.78 34.86
C VAL A 11 32.78 -4.30 35.17
N LEU A 12 33.80 -3.64 34.61
CA LEU A 12 34.00 -2.18 34.71
C LEU A 12 33.42 -1.52 33.44
N ASP A 13 32.61 -0.48 33.67
CA ASP A 13 32.04 0.35 32.59
C ASP A 13 32.45 1.80 32.80
N PRO A 14 33.73 2.15 32.57
CA PRO A 14 34.32 3.41 33.00
C PRO A 14 33.81 4.58 32.18
N VAL A 15 33.47 5.71 32.85
CA VAL A 15 33.02 6.95 32.22
C VAL A 15 34.05 7.56 31.25
N LEU A 16 35.33 7.32 31.52
CA LEU A 16 36.47 7.74 30.69
C LEU A 16 37.40 6.53 30.41
N PRO A 17 38.21 6.54 29.39
CA PRO A 17 39.19 5.48 29.16
C PRO A 17 40.03 5.20 30.43
N VAL A 18 40.13 3.95 30.83
CA VAL A 18 40.82 3.52 32.06
C VAL A 18 42.21 4.20 32.23
N PRO A 19 43.05 4.33 31.20
CA PRO A 19 44.33 5.02 31.34
C PRO A 19 44.19 6.50 31.77
N VAL A 20 43.15 7.17 31.33
CA VAL A 20 42.87 8.57 31.73
C VAL A 20 42.46 8.68 33.19
N ILE A 21 41.59 7.75 33.65
CA ILE A 21 41.18 7.68 35.07
C ILE A 21 42.39 7.41 35.98
N VAL A 22 43.25 6.48 35.58
CA VAL A 22 44.48 6.14 36.31
C VAL A 22 45.44 7.33 36.36
N LEU A 23 45.66 8.04 35.22
CA LEU A 23 46.53 9.23 35.17
C LEU A 23 45.95 10.35 36.04
N LEU A 24 44.65 10.64 35.96
CA LEU A 24 43.99 11.64 36.82
C LEU A 24 44.07 11.29 38.30
N GLY A 25 43.81 10.02 38.63
CA GLY A 25 43.93 9.50 39.99
C GLY A 25 45.38 9.66 40.51
N ALA A 26 46.37 9.23 39.72
CA ALA A 26 47.79 9.34 40.06
C ALA A 26 48.22 10.80 40.24
N ALA A 27 47.78 11.70 39.35
CA ALA A 27 48.06 13.14 39.45
C ALA A 27 47.47 13.73 40.71
N LEU A 28 46.23 13.39 41.09
CA LEU A 28 45.58 13.83 42.31
C LEU A 28 46.27 13.32 43.55
N VAL A 29 46.73 12.05 43.54
CA VAL A 29 47.51 11.47 44.63
C VAL A 29 48.84 12.17 44.81
N LEU A 30 49.60 12.36 43.73
CA LEU A 30 50.88 13.06 43.76
C LEU A 30 50.72 14.52 44.23
N PHE A 31 49.72 15.22 43.72
CA PHE A 31 49.38 16.56 44.13
C PHE A 31 49.04 16.61 45.65
N THR A 32 48.27 15.68 46.14
CA THR A 32 47.91 15.54 47.54
C THR A 32 49.14 15.30 48.39
N ILE A 33 50.02 14.35 48.07
CA ILE A 33 51.25 14.07 48.81
C ILE A 33 52.14 15.30 48.83
N ARG A 34 52.30 16.02 47.72
CA ARG A 34 53.09 17.26 47.63
C ARG A 34 52.57 18.37 48.58
N ILE A 35 51.23 18.56 48.63
CA ILE A 35 50.60 19.52 49.54
C ILE A 35 50.86 19.14 50.98
N TYR A 36 50.69 17.89 51.36
CA TYR A 36 50.86 17.41 52.73
C TYR A 36 52.32 17.41 53.19
N TRP A 37 53.26 17.23 52.26
CA TRP A 37 54.69 17.37 52.54
C TRP A 37 55.05 18.82 52.93
N ARG A 38 54.41 19.79 52.32
CA ARG A 38 54.64 21.23 52.63
C ARG A 38 53.93 21.70 53.90
N VAL A 39 52.74 21.15 54.15
CA VAL A 39 51.90 21.55 55.30
C VAL A 39 52.22 20.75 56.57
N GLY A 40 52.84 19.59 56.45
CA GLY A 40 53.08 18.64 57.54
C GLY A 40 54.09 19.04 58.61
N ALA A 41 54.97 20.06 58.38
CA ALA A 41 55.95 20.52 59.34
C ALA A 41 55.36 21.12 60.60
N PRO A 42 54.29 21.93 60.58
CA PRO A 42 53.68 22.51 61.77
C PRO A 42 52.64 21.64 62.47
N ALA A 43 52.08 20.59 61.78
CA ALA A 43 50.90 19.87 62.25
C ALA A 43 51.19 18.64 63.13
N GLY A 44 52.42 18.17 63.20
CA GLY A 44 52.78 16.92 63.85
C GLY A 44 52.50 15.68 62.99
N ARG A 45 53.37 14.64 63.05
CA ARG A 45 53.36 13.45 62.16
C ARG A 45 52.03 12.70 62.18
N TRP A 46 51.41 12.52 63.29
CA TRP A 46 50.14 11.77 63.46
C TRP A 46 48.94 12.52 62.86
N ARG A 47 48.82 13.81 63.01
CA ARG A 47 47.74 14.62 62.44
C ARG A 47 47.82 14.71 60.95
N SER A 48 49.00 14.89 60.41
CA SER A 48 49.22 14.90 58.94
C SER A 48 48.92 13.55 58.32
N PHE A 49 49.25 12.43 58.99
CA PHE A 49 48.92 11.11 58.52
C PHE A 49 47.39 10.86 58.47
N ALA A 50 46.66 11.21 59.51
CA ALA A 50 45.21 11.08 59.55
C ALA A 50 44.52 11.86 58.43
N LEU A 51 44.91 13.10 58.17
CA LEU A 51 44.39 13.92 57.06
C LEU A 51 44.71 13.29 55.73
N LEU A 52 45.93 12.84 55.53
CA LEU A 52 46.33 12.18 54.29
C LEU A 52 45.48 10.90 54.03
N LEU A 53 45.22 10.14 55.11
CA LEU A 53 44.42 8.92 54.99
C LEU A 53 42.97 9.21 54.53
N PHE A 54 42.29 10.16 55.17
CA PHE A 54 40.94 10.54 54.73
C PHE A 54 40.89 11.07 53.30
N ARG A 55 41.89 11.88 52.92
CA ARG A 55 41.98 12.44 51.54
C ARG A 55 42.22 11.34 50.51
N MET A 56 43.13 10.41 50.81
CA MET A 56 43.43 9.26 49.96
C MET A 56 42.23 8.33 49.82
N ALA A 57 41.53 8.09 50.93
CA ALA A 57 40.30 7.29 50.89
C ALA A 57 39.21 7.95 50.03
N GLY A 58 39.02 9.27 50.15
CA GLY A 58 38.09 10.03 49.33
C GLY A 58 38.44 9.97 47.84
N ILE A 59 39.71 10.17 47.48
CA ILE A 59 40.17 10.07 46.08
C ILE A 59 39.98 8.64 45.57
N GLY A 60 40.29 7.64 46.36
CA GLY A 60 40.08 6.21 45.97
C GLY A 60 38.61 5.90 45.71
N LEU A 61 37.69 6.42 46.53
CA LEU A 61 36.24 6.28 46.29
C LEU A 61 35.78 6.97 45.00
N VAL A 62 36.30 8.18 44.71
CA VAL A 62 36.02 8.87 43.44
C VAL A 62 36.52 8.07 42.23
N VAL A 63 37.71 7.49 42.32
CA VAL A 63 38.23 6.62 41.25
C VAL A 63 37.34 5.39 41.08
N VAL A 64 36.87 4.76 42.16
CA VAL A 64 35.90 3.63 42.08
C VAL A 64 34.58 4.08 41.40
N LEU A 65 34.07 5.25 41.72
CA LEU A 65 32.88 5.81 41.08
C LEU A 65 33.08 6.05 39.57
N LEU A 66 34.27 6.51 39.17
CA LEU A 66 34.60 6.74 37.76
C LEU A 66 34.80 5.42 36.98
N LEU A 67 35.21 4.36 37.67
CA LEU A 67 35.36 3.02 37.08
C LEU A 67 34.05 2.26 36.93
N GLN A 68 32.98 2.71 37.54
CA GLN A 68 31.63 2.14 37.50
C GLN A 68 31.58 0.59 37.59
N PRO A 69 32.04 -0.02 38.66
CA PRO A 69 32.00 -1.47 38.82
C PRO A 69 30.56 -1.95 38.86
N SER A 70 30.25 -2.92 37.99
CA SER A 70 28.94 -3.56 37.89
C SER A 70 29.09 -5.06 38.06
N ARG A 71 28.20 -5.69 38.82
CA ARG A 71 28.15 -7.14 38.99
C ARG A 71 27.37 -7.75 37.85
N GLN A 72 28.00 -8.66 37.11
CA GLN A 72 27.37 -9.43 36.05
C GLN A 72 26.66 -10.66 36.67
N GLU A 73 25.35 -10.70 36.49
CA GLU A 73 24.53 -11.85 36.86
C GLU A 73 24.14 -12.58 35.58
N PHE A 74 24.47 -13.87 35.51
CA PHE A 74 24.03 -14.73 34.41
C PHE A 74 22.64 -15.25 34.76
N LEU A 75 21.65 -14.73 34.05
CA LEU A 75 20.29 -15.26 34.12
C LEU A 75 20.29 -16.62 33.39
N PRO A 76 19.68 -17.65 33.98
CA PRO A 76 19.45 -18.89 33.25
C PRO A 76 18.70 -18.52 31.97
N PRO A 77 19.05 -19.12 30.83
CA PRO A 77 18.31 -18.89 29.61
C PRO A 77 16.84 -19.17 29.92
N PRO A 78 15.91 -18.27 29.43
CA PRO A 78 14.51 -18.60 29.57
C PRO A 78 14.31 -19.97 28.93
N THR A 79 13.62 -20.86 29.62
CA THR A 79 13.15 -22.12 29.04
C THR A 79 12.10 -21.77 28.05
N THR A 80 12.52 -21.32 26.87
CA THR A 80 11.61 -21.07 25.71
C THR A 80 11.21 -22.45 25.22
N GLU A 81 9.94 -22.76 25.37
CA GLU A 81 9.37 -23.91 24.71
C GLU A 81 9.52 -23.67 23.20
N ARG A 82 10.16 -24.63 22.54
CA ARG A 82 10.37 -24.56 21.10
C ARG A 82 9.34 -25.44 20.43
N PHE A 83 8.67 -24.88 19.46
CA PHE A 83 7.66 -25.58 18.69
C PHE A 83 8.17 -25.91 17.30
N THR A 84 7.74 -27.02 16.75
CA THR A 84 7.79 -27.28 15.31
C THR A 84 6.43 -26.95 14.75
N LEU A 85 6.36 -25.99 13.82
CA LEU A 85 5.13 -25.67 13.11
C LEU A 85 5.00 -26.63 11.93
N LEU A 86 3.84 -27.26 11.77
CA LEU A 86 3.56 -28.20 10.72
C LEU A 86 2.33 -27.75 9.97
N GLY A 87 2.49 -27.38 8.69
CA GLY A 87 1.40 -26.96 7.81
C GLY A 87 1.06 -28.08 6.82
N VAL A 88 -0.22 -28.41 6.72
CA VAL A 88 -0.74 -29.35 5.73
C VAL A 88 -1.65 -28.59 4.75
N ASP A 89 -1.33 -28.71 3.49
CA ASP A 89 -2.12 -28.12 2.41
C ASP A 89 -3.43 -28.87 2.23
N THR A 90 -4.54 -28.13 2.27
CA THR A 90 -5.90 -28.64 2.10
C THR A 90 -6.61 -27.98 0.91
N SER A 91 -5.85 -27.47 -0.05
CA SER A 91 -6.35 -26.91 -1.30
C SER A 91 -6.94 -27.98 -2.22
N LEU A 92 -7.69 -27.58 -3.23
CA LEU A 92 -8.28 -28.52 -4.20
C LEU A 92 -7.23 -29.28 -5.02
N SER A 93 -6.05 -28.70 -5.26
CA SER A 93 -4.94 -29.38 -5.95
C SER A 93 -4.46 -30.64 -5.22
N MET A 94 -4.58 -30.67 -3.90
CA MET A 94 -4.27 -31.84 -3.07
C MET A 94 -5.27 -33.00 -3.19
N LYS A 95 -6.37 -32.82 -3.95
CA LYS A 95 -7.33 -33.88 -4.31
C LYS A 95 -6.81 -34.78 -5.41
N GLN A 96 -5.79 -34.38 -6.13
CA GLN A 96 -5.20 -35.15 -7.23
C GLN A 96 -4.67 -36.52 -6.79
N ARG A 97 -4.80 -37.53 -7.64
CA ARG A 97 -4.40 -38.92 -7.38
C ARG A 97 -3.18 -39.32 -8.21
N ASP A 98 -2.07 -38.65 -7.97
CA ASP A 98 -0.83 -38.84 -8.73
C ASP A 98 0.34 -39.34 -7.85
N VAL A 99 0.13 -39.55 -6.57
CA VAL A 99 1.10 -40.13 -5.62
C VAL A 99 0.72 -41.58 -5.40
N GLU A 100 1.41 -42.51 -6.07
CA GLU A 100 1.14 -43.98 -5.96
C GLU A 100 -0.35 -44.36 -6.08
N SER A 101 -1.10 -43.66 -6.96
CA SER A 101 -2.55 -43.79 -7.14
C SER A 101 -3.42 -43.38 -5.95
N GLN A 102 -2.84 -42.74 -4.94
CA GLN A 102 -3.54 -42.12 -3.80
C GLN A 102 -3.70 -40.62 -4.01
N MET A 103 -4.67 -39.98 -3.31
CA MET A 103 -4.77 -38.54 -3.26
C MET A 103 -3.54 -37.95 -2.56
N ARG A 104 -3.03 -36.80 -3.04
CA ARG A 104 -1.88 -36.12 -2.42
C ARG A 104 -2.12 -35.86 -0.94
N LEU A 105 -3.33 -35.40 -0.56
CA LEU A 105 -3.69 -35.19 0.85
C LEU A 105 -3.70 -36.50 1.64
N ASP A 106 -4.18 -37.59 1.07
CA ASP A 106 -4.16 -38.89 1.76
C ASP A 106 -2.74 -39.41 1.92
N ALA A 107 -1.87 -39.22 0.93
CA ALA A 107 -0.45 -39.55 1.04
C ALA A 107 0.23 -38.71 2.17
N ALA A 108 -0.08 -37.42 2.27
CA ALA A 108 0.39 -36.55 3.35
C ALA A 108 -0.11 -37.03 4.74
N LYS A 109 -1.41 -37.39 4.83
CA LYS A 109 -1.99 -37.96 6.05
C LYS A 109 -1.33 -39.28 6.46
N ASN A 110 -1.12 -40.18 5.51
CA ASN A 110 -0.49 -41.47 5.75
C ASN A 110 0.95 -41.31 6.24
N LEU A 111 1.70 -40.37 5.65
CA LEU A 111 3.04 -40.01 6.07
C LEU A 111 3.07 -39.50 7.53
N LEU A 112 2.09 -38.68 7.91
CA LEU A 112 1.99 -38.13 9.27
C LEU A 112 1.43 -39.15 10.28
N ALA A 113 0.61 -40.10 9.83
CA ALA A 113 0.07 -41.18 10.66
C ALA A 113 1.10 -42.30 10.91
N ASP A 114 2.18 -42.36 10.11
CA ASP A 114 3.25 -43.36 10.36
C ASP A 114 3.93 -43.09 11.70
N ALA A 115 3.81 -44.02 12.61
CA ALA A 115 4.31 -43.93 13.97
C ALA A 115 5.84 -43.69 14.05
N SER A 116 6.57 -43.98 12.97
CA SER A 116 8.02 -43.71 12.87
C SER A 116 8.33 -42.21 12.75
N VAL A 117 7.39 -41.40 12.26
CA VAL A 117 7.60 -39.96 11.99
C VAL A 117 7.31 -39.10 13.21
N VAL A 118 6.32 -39.46 14.06
CA VAL A 118 5.77 -38.47 15.00
C VAL A 118 5.69 -38.87 16.47
N THR A 119 6.07 -40.03 16.87
CA THR A 119 5.99 -40.53 18.25
C THR A 119 4.74 -41.34 18.63
N ARG A 120 4.86 -42.10 19.72
CA ARG A 120 3.89 -43.12 20.16
C ARG A 120 2.46 -42.65 20.42
N ASN A 121 2.20 -41.36 20.47
CA ASN A 121 0.91 -40.79 20.91
C ASN A 121 0.21 -39.91 19.91
N GLY A 122 0.67 -39.82 18.63
CA GLY A 122 0.05 -38.96 17.62
C GLY A 122 0.52 -37.49 17.67
N LEU A 123 0.30 -36.76 16.55
CA LEU A 123 0.80 -35.42 16.35
C LEU A 123 0.20 -34.38 17.29
N LEU A 124 -1.09 -34.49 17.60
CA LEU A 124 -1.80 -33.53 18.45
C LEU A 124 -1.48 -33.67 19.91
N GLU A 125 -0.97 -34.84 20.33
CA GLU A 125 -0.55 -35.10 21.73
C GLU A 125 0.91 -34.72 22.00
N ASN A 126 1.67 -34.34 20.91
CA ASN A 126 3.03 -33.86 21.11
C ASN A 126 3.00 -32.35 21.43
N PRO A 127 3.33 -31.95 22.67
CA PRO A 127 3.23 -30.54 23.08
C PRO A 127 4.18 -29.61 22.33
N HIS A 128 5.16 -30.15 21.59
CA HIS A 128 6.15 -29.39 20.83
C HIS A 128 5.82 -29.27 19.36
N VAL A 129 4.70 -29.81 18.90
CA VAL A 129 4.23 -29.68 17.49
C VAL A 129 2.92 -28.92 17.45
N ARG A 130 2.87 -27.86 16.64
CA ARG A 130 1.63 -27.11 16.34
C ARG A 130 1.24 -27.40 14.91
N LEU A 131 0.09 -28.07 14.73
CA LEU A 131 -0.43 -28.46 13.44
C LEU A 131 -1.38 -27.40 12.88
N PHE A 132 -1.23 -27.10 11.60
CA PHE A 132 -2.07 -26.18 10.84
C PHE A 132 -2.57 -26.85 9.58
N GLU A 133 -3.82 -26.58 9.21
CA GLU A 133 -4.30 -26.74 7.84
C GLU A 133 -4.18 -25.38 7.13
N PHE A 134 -3.85 -25.38 5.85
CA PHE A 134 -3.81 -24.15 5.08
C PHE A 134 -4.33 -24.34 3.66
N SER A 135 -4.89 -23.25 3.11
CA SER A 135 -5.34 -23.07 1.74
C SER A 135 -5.36 -21.57 1.45
N ASP A 136 -6.51 -20.92 1.53
CA ASP A 136 -6.64 -19.44 1.45
C ASP A 136 -6.01 -18.72 2.65
N ASP A 137 -5.94 -19.40 3.79
CA ASP A 137 -5.31 -18.94 5.02
C ASP A 137 -4.93 -20.14 5.90
N ALA A 138 -4.03 -19.94 6.85
CA ALA A 138 -3.63 -21.00 7.79
C ALA A 138 -4.49 -20.96 9.06
N ARG A 139 -4.93 -22.15 9.51
CA ARG A 139 -5.72 -22.33 10.72
C ARG A 139 -5.15 -23.47 11.57
N PRO A 140 -5.11 -23.33 12.89
CA PRO A 140 -4.70 -24.43 13.76
C PRO A 140 -5.72 -25.58 13.66
N VAL A 141 -5.22 -26.80 13.65
CA VAL A 141 -6.05 -28.02 13.59
C VAL A 141 -6.38 -28.43 15.02
N GLU A 142 -7.66 -28.38 15.40
CA GLU A 142 -8.16 -28.79 16.71
C GLU A 142 -8.53 -30.28 16.77
N LYS A 143 -8.65 -30.93 15.61
CA LYS A 143 -9.08 -32.31 15.44
C LYS A 143 -7.94 -33.19 14.91
N SER A 144 -8.23 -34.48 14.67
CA SER A 144 -7.26 -35.40 14.10
C SER A 144 -6.82 -34.99 12.68
N VAL A 145 -5.57 -35.25 12.31
CA VAL A 145 -5.05 -35.12 10.95
C VAL A 145 -5.90 -35.88 9.94
N LEU A 146 -6.50 -37.00 10.34
CA LEU A 146 -7.34 -37.82 9.49
C LEU A 146 -8.63 -37.14 9.04
N ASP A 147 -9.10 -36.13 9.78
CA ASP A 147 -10.31 -35.37 9.46
C ASP A 147 -10.10 -34.24 8.45
N LEU A 148 -8.86 -33.99 8.03
CA LEU A 148 -8.54 -32.98 6.99
C LEU A 148 -9.19 -33.39 5.65
N ALA A 149 -9.75 -32.44 4.96
CA ALA A 149 -10.38 -32.63 3.65
C ALA A 149 -9.98 -31.49 2.69
N PRO A 150 -9.81 -31.78 1.40
CA PRO A 150 -9.47 -30.75 0.41
C PRO A 150 -10.70 -29.86 0.16
N LYS A 151 -10.73 -28.67 0.78
CA LYS A 151 -11.88 -27.73 0.74
C LYS A 151 -11.50 -26.34 0.26
N GLY A 152 -10.20 -26.01 0.27
CA GLY A 152 -9.73 -24.67 -0.09
C GLY A 152 -9.81 -24.41 -1.58
N LYS A 153 -10.43 -23.30 -1.97
CA LYS A 153 -10.59 -22.92 -3.38
C LYS A 153 -9.33 -22.34 -4.01
N SER A 154 -8.36 -21.92 -3.22
CA SER A 154 -7.08 -21.41 -3.68
C SER A 154 -5.98 -21.66 -2.64
N THR A 155 -4.74 -21.76 -3.12
CA THR A 155 -3.57 -21.89 -2.25
C THR A 155 -2.87 -20.54 -2.17
N ARG A 156 -2.82 -19.98 -0.94
CA ARG A 156 -2.08 -18.74 -0.61
C ARG A 156 -0.95 -19.07 0.33
N LEU A 157 0.12 -19.62 -0.23
CA LEU A 157 1.19 -20.23 0.53
C LEU A 157 1.99 -19.17 1.30
N ASN A 158 2.29 -18.02 0.67
CA ASN A 158 3.01 -16.93 1.34
C ASN A 158 2.24 -16.36 2.52
N LYS A 159 0.95 -16.07 2.34
CA LYS A 159 0.08 -15.58 3.42
C LYS A 159 -0.01 -16.61 4.54
N SER A 160 -0.20 -17.87 4.20
CA SER A 160 -0.34 -18.98 5.16
C SER A 160 0.93 -19.15 5.99
N VAL A 161 2.12 -19.08 5.37
CA VAL A 161 3.40 -19.10 6.07
C VAL A 161 3.51 -17.94 7.06
N LEU A 162 3.20 -16.72 6.62
CA LEU A 162 3.24 -15.54 7.49
C LEU A 162 2.23 -15.63 8.64
N THR A 163 1.03 -16.17 8.38
CA THR A 163 0.01 -16.41 9.42
C THR A 163 0.53 -17.43 10.46
N MET A 164 1.07 -18.57 10.02
CA MET A 164 1.65 -19.57 10.93
C MET A 164 2.78 -18.99 11.79
N LEU A 165 3.68 -18.21 11.19
CA LEU A 165 4.75 -17.51 11.91
C LEU A 165 4.23 -16.45 12.89
N SER A 166 3.07 -15.85 12.63
CA SER A 166 2.45 -14.85 13.50
C SER A 166 1.81 -15.44 14.75
N THR A 167 1.54 -16.76 14.78
CA THR A 167 0.97 -17.45 15.95
C THR A 167 1.99 -17.65 17.08
N LEU A 168 3.28 -17.41 16.81
CA LEU A 168 4.32 -17.44 17.84
C LEU A 168 4.20 -16.19 18.70
N ALA A 169 3.95 -16.40 20.00
CA ALA A 169 3.88 -15.31 20.97
C ALA A 169 5.27 -14.67 21.18
N ALA A 170 5.28 -13.48 21.78
CA ALA A 170 6.52 -12.80 22.16
C ALA A 170 7.26 -13.64 23.25
N GLY A 171 8.33 -14.31 22.87
CA GLY A 171 9.10 -15.22 23.72
C GLY A 171 9.05 -16.69 23.28
N ASP A 172 8.08 -17.10 22.46
CA ASP A 172 8.08 -18.42 21.82
C ASP A 172 9.11 -18.44 20.67
N SER A 173 9.74 -19.58 20.46
CA SER A 173 10.60 -19.82 19.30
C SER A 173 10.18 -21.10 18.59
N ALA A 174 10.20 -21.08 17.26
CA ALA A 174 10.01 -22.30 16.50
C ALA A 174 11.37 -22.85 16.04
N ASN A 175 11.51 -24.18 16.10
CA ASN A 175 12.69 -24.88 15.57
C ASN A 175 12.66 -24.89 14.06
N ALA A 176 11.47 -25.07 13.48
CA ALA A 176 11.24 -25.11 12.04
C ALA A 176 9.76 -24.93 11.72
N LEU A 177 9.48 -24.55 10.48
CA LEU A 177 8.19 -24.69 9.84
C LEU A 177 8.31 -25.78 8.76
N ILE A 178 7.47 -26.82 8.84
CA ILE A 178 7.44 -27.90 7.87
C ILE A 178 6.13 -27.78 7.09
N LEU A 179 6.21 -27.75 5.78
CA LEU A 179 5.06 -27.63 4.87
C LEU A 179 4.90 -28.93 4.08
N LEU A 180 3.70 -29.50 4.10
CA LEU A 180 3.29 -30.61 3.24
C LEU A 180 2.36 -30.05 2.17
N THR A 181 2.84 -29.89 0.95
CA THR A 181 2.15 -29.16 -0.14
C THR A 181 2.65 -29.60 -1.49
N ASP A 182 1.91 -29.31 -2.55
CA ASP A 182 2.39 -29.43 -3.93
C ASP A 182 3.14 -28.18 -4.43
N GLY A 183 3.18 -27.11 -3.62
CA GLY A 183 3.94 -25.92 -3.91
C GLY A 183 3.25 -24.90 -4.80
N HIS A 184 2.00 -25.15 -5.18
CA HIS A 184 1.22 -24.18 -5.97
C HIS A 184 0.84 -22.97 -5.12
N ASP A 185 1.33 -21.78 -5.52
CA ASP A 185 0.97 -20.50 -4.88
C ASP A 185 0.24 -19.60 -5.86
N LEU A 186 -0.98 -19.24 -5.54
CA LEU A 186 -1.83 -18.36 -6.34
C LEU A 186 -1.67 -16.87 -5.99
N GLU A 187 -0.82 -16.53 -4.99
CA GLU A 187 -0.65 -15.13 -4.54
C GLU A 187 0.32 -14.31 -5.39
N LEU A 188 1.16 -14.97 -6.21
CA LEU A 188 2.18 -14.30 -7.05
C LEU A 188 3.20 -13.45 -6.24
N VAL A 189 3.34 -13.73 -4.97
CA VAL A 189 4.34 -13.09 -4.12
C VAL A 189 5.67 -13.83 -4.30
N ASN A 190 6.75 -13.07 -4.47
CA ASN A 190 8.07 -13.67 -4.55
C ASN A 190 8.41 -14.47 -3.27
N PRO A 191 8.59 -15.80 -3.36
CA PRO A 191 8.82 -16.67 -2.19
C PRO A 191 10.05 -16.28 -1.38
N VAL A 192 11.05 -15.64 -2.01
CA VAL A 192 12.27 -15.16 -1.35
C VAL A 192 11.96 -14.14 -0.27
N LYS A 193 10.96 -13.26 -0.46
CA LYS A 193 10.54 -12.28 0.56
C LYS A 193 9.97 -12.97 1.79
N THR A 194 9.14 -13.99 1.59
CA THR A 194 8.52 -14.77 2.67
C THR A 194 9.57 -15.61 3.41
N GLY A 195 10.47 -16.26 2.67
CA GLY A 195 11.59 -16.99 3.26
C GLY A 195 12.54 -16.08 4.05
N ALA A 196 12.86 -14.90 3.55
CA ALA A 196 13.67 -13.93 4.29
C ALA A 196 12.97 -13.44 5.59
N ALA A 197 11.65 -13.30 5.58
CA ALA A 197 10.88 -12.97 6.78
C ALA A 197 10.91 -14.10 7.84
N ALA A 198 10.91 -15.36 7.40
CA ALA A 198 11.10 -16.52 8.27
C ALA A 198 12.54 -16.59 8.80
N HIS A 199 13.53 -16.34 7.94
CA HIS A 199 14.95 -16.27 8.31
C HIS A 199 15.21 -15.21 9.39
N ALA A 200 14.63 -14.03 9.24
CA ALA A 200 14.74 -12.96 10.23
C ALA A 200 14.18 -13.35 11.61
N ARG A 201 13.27 -14.33 11.66
CA ARG A 201 12.74 -14.93 12.92
C ARG A 201 13.50 -16.18 13.35
N GLN A 202 14.55 -16.54 12.63
CA GLN A 202 15.33 -17.75 12.85
C GLN A 202 14.51 -19.05 12.76
N VAL A 203 13.51 -19.08 11.87
CA VAL A 203 12.65 -20.22 11.61
C VAL A 203 12.94 -20.74 10.20
N PRO A 204 13.74 -21.81 10.04
CA PRO A 204 13.95 -22.42 8.73
C PRO A 204 12.65 -23.10 8.27
N ILE A 205 12.35 -22.98 6.96
CA ILE A 205 11.21 -23.61 6.33
C ILE A 205 11.68 -24.86 5.59
N TYR A 206 11.04 -25.98 5.89
CA TYR A 206 11.22 -27.23 5.16
C TYR A 206 9.94 -27.57 4.41
N ALA A 207 10.03 -27.99 3.17
CA ALA A 207 8.88 -28.38 2.36
C ALA A 207 9.00 -29.86 1.96
N VAL A 208 7.91 -30.58 2.11
CA VAL A 208 7.74 -31.96 1.64
C VAL A 208 6.79 -31.91 0.46
N PRO A 209 7.28 -32.08 -0.79
CA PRO A 209 6.46 -31.97 -1.97
C PRO A 209 5.61 -33.21 -2.18
N PHE A 210 4.33 -33.04 -2.53
CA PHE A 210 3.41 -34.12 -2.93
C PHE A 210 2.95 -33.89 -4.36
N GLY A 211 3.02 -34.92 -5.18
CA GLY A 211 2.62 -34.94 -6.58
C GLY A 211 3.76 -35.27 -7.54
N LYS A 212 3.42 -35.45 -8.82
CA LYS A 212 4.43 -35.72 -9.87
C LYS A 212 5.30 -34.50 -10.07
N GLN A 213 6.61 -34.70 -10.09
CA GLN A 213 7.57 -33.65 -10.46
C GLN A 213 7.47 -33.39 -11.96
N GLY A 214 7.22 -32.14 -12.33
CA GLY A 214 7.22 -31.66 -13.72
C GLY A 214 7.36 -30.14 -13.72
N LYS A 215 7.74 -29.58 -14.85
CA LYS A 215 7.64 -28.11 -15.03
C LYS A 215 6.18 -27.83 -15.43
N VAL A 216 5.41 -27.24 -14.53
CA VAL A 216 4.15 -26.60 -14.91
C VAL A 216 4.48 -25.38 -15.73
N ARG A 217 3.87 -25.29 -16.90
CA ARG A 217 3.95 -24.10 -17.76
C ARG A 217 2.55 -23.55 -17.89
N ASP A 218 2.38 -22.31 -17.51
CA ASP A 218 1.09 -21.62 -17.59
C ASP A 218 1.28 -20.12 -17.75
N VAL A 219 0.46 -19.52 -18.60
CA VAL A 219 0.42 -18.07 -18.79
C VAL A 219 -1.02 -17.61 -18.62
N SER A 220 -1.28 -16.77 -17.65
CA SER A 220 -2.60 -16.16 -17.48
C SER A 220 -2.56 -14.65 -17.61
N VAL A 221 -3.67 -14.07 -18.08
CA VAL A 221 -3.83 -12.64 -18.33
C VAL A 221 -4.98 -12.09 -17.52
N HIS A 222 -4.73 -11.03 -16.75
CA HIS A 222 -5.73 -10.33 -15.96
C HIS A 222 -5.73 -8.83 -16.28
N ILE A 223 -6.92 -8.25 -16.50
CA ILE A 223 -7.04 -6.81 -16.68
C ILE A 223 -7.12 -6.15 -15.30
N VAL A 224 -6.11 -5.33 -14.97
CA VAL A 224 -5.96 -4.67 -13.67
C VAL A 224 -6.72 -3.35 -13.63
N SER A 225 -6.67 -2.59 -14.72
CA SER A 225 -7.29 -1.28 -14.79
C SER A 225 -7.78 -0.97 -16.18
N PHE A 226 -8.99 -0.47 -16.25
CA PHE A 226 -9.57 0.06 -17.48
C PHE A 226 -10.49 1.25 -17.16
N GLN A 227 -10.62 2.16 -18.14
CA GLN A 227 -11.59 3.23 -18.04
C GLN A 227 -12.89 2.75 -18.69
N PRO A 228 -14.05 2.78 -18.00
CA PRO A 228 -15.30 2.25 -18.53
C PRO A 228 -15.83 3.06 -19.72
N TYR A 229 -15.43 4.32 -19.86
CA TYR A 229 -15.72 5.16 -21.02
C TYR A 229 -14.59 6.14 -21.30
N THR A 230 -14.54 6.61 -22.55
CA THR A 230 -13.60 7.62 -23.03
C THR A 230 -14.27 8.53 -24.07
N TYR A 231 -13.57 9.58 -24.44
CA TYR A 231 -14.01 10.48 -25.50
C TYR A 231 -13.40 10.10 -26.86
N VAL A 232 -14.12 10.45 -27.93
CA VAL A 232 -13.62 10.27 -29.30
C VAL A 232 -12.20 10.83 -29.44
N LYS A 233 -11.30 10.03 -30.05
CA LYS A 233 -9.88 10.35 -30.28
C LYS A 233 -9.04 10.55 -29.00
N GLN A 234 -9.58 10.27 -27.84
CA GLN A 234 -8.80 10.30 -26.61
C GLN A 234 -8.02 9.00 -26.43
N LYS A 235 -6.74 9.12 -26.09
CA LYS A 235 -5.90 7.99 -25.73
C LYS A 235 -6.30 7.44 -24.35
N VAL A 236 -6.55 6.14 -24.30
CA VAL A 236 -6.85 5.39 -23.10
C VAL A 236 -5.83 4.30 -22.94
N ARG A 237 -5.46 4.01 -21.70
CA ARG A 237 -4.56 2.92 -21.35
C ARG A 237 -5.37 1.73 -20.86
N ILE A 238 -5.12 0.58 -21.47
CA ILE A 238 -5.58 -0.73 -21.01
C ILE A 238 -4.37 -1.39 -20.33
N SER A 239 -4.46 -1.59 -19.01
CA SER A 239 -3.39 -2.22 -18.24
C SER A 239 -3.80 -3.63 -17.87
N ALA A 240 -3.01 -4.60 -18.30
CA ALA A 240 -3.15 -6.00 -17.97
C ALA A 240 -1.90 -6.47 -17.23
N THR A 241 -2.06 -7.48 -16.39
CA THR A 241 -0.95 -8.20 -15.77
C THR A 241 -0.94 -9.62 -16.32
N MET A 242 0.20 -10.05 -16.81
CA MET A 242 0.44 -11.44 -17.14
C MET A 242 1.09 -12.13 -15.95
N ARG A 243 0.61 -13.31 -15.67
CA ARG A 243 1.20 -14.24 -14.72
C ARG A 243 1.90 -15.36 -15.50
N LEU A 244 3.15 -15.61 -15.16
CA LEU A 244 4.00 -16.57 -15.83
C LEU A 244 4.48 -17.61 -14.84
N ILE A 245 4.22 -18.88 -15.11
CA ILE A 245 4.66 -20.02 -14.32
C ILE A 245 5.47 -20.93 -15.22
N GLY A 246 6.72 -21.24 -14.85
CA GLY A 246 7.56 -22.17 -15.60
C GLY A 246 7.93 -21.74 -17.03
N CYS A 247 7.80 -20.44 -17.32
CA CYS A 247 8.07 -19.84 -18.65
C CYS A 247 9.34 -18.98 -18.62
N GLU A 248 10.35 -19.40 -17.87
CA GLU A 248 11.60 -18.65 -17.66
C GLU A 248 12.37 -18.46 -18.96
N PHE A 249 12.84 -17.23 -19.21
CA PHE A 249 13.67 -16.85 -20.37
C PHE A 249 13.01 -16.98 -21.74
N GLU A 250 11.67 -16.98 -21.80
CA GLU A 250 10.95 -17.02 -23.06
C GLU A 250 10.49 -15.66 -23.54
N ASP A 251 10.52 -15.48 -24.87
CA ASP A 251 9.94 -14.31 -25.53
C ASP A 251 8.44 -14.51 -25.72
N ILE A 252 7.64 -13.82 -24.92
CA ILE A 252 6.19 -13.94 -24.93
C ILE A 252 5.58 -12.86 -25.79
N SER A 253 4.73 -13.27 -26.75
CA SER A 253 4.00 -12.36 -27.61
C SER A 253 2.62 -12.07 -27.03
N VAL A 254 2.41 -10.81 -26.63
CA VAL A 254 1.13 -10.30 -26.12
C VAL A 254 0.44 -9.47 -27.20
N GLN A 255 -0.77 -9.80 -27.50
CA GLN A 255 -1.56 -9.15 -28.55
C GLN A 255 -2.75 -8.43 -27.90
N LEU A 256 -3.00 -7.21 -28.37
CA LEU A 256 -4.26 -6.53 -28.16
C LEU A 256 -5.14 -6.70 -29.41
N LEU A 257 -6.30 -7.27 -29.20
CA LEU A 257 -7.30 -7.46 -30.27
C LEU A 257 -8.46 -6.48 -30.04
N ARG A 258 -9.04 -5.99 -31.14
CA ARG A 258 -10.27 -5.21 -31.17
C ARG A 258 -11.29 -5.95 -32.02
N HIS A 259 -12.42 -6.33 -31.45
CA HIS A 259 -13.43 -7.17 -32.11
C HIS A 259 -12.85 -8.41 -32.82
N GLY A 260 -11.83 -9.03 -32.23
CA GLY A 260 -11.15 -10.20 -32.73
C GLY A 260 -9.99 -9.95 -33.72
N GLU A 261 -9.76 -8.69 -34.14
CA GLU A 261 -8.64 -8.32 -35.00
C GLU A 261 -7.46 -7.78 -34.18
N VAL A 262 -6.24 -8.21 -34.50
CA VAL A 262 -5.03 -7.77 -33.79
C VAL A 262 -4.73 -6.33 -34.16
N VAL A 263 -4.73 -5.45 -33.15
CA VAL A 263 -4.45 -4.00 -33.29
C VAL A 263 -3.02 -3.68 -32.92
N GLN A 264 -2.49 -4.30 -31.86
CA GLN A 264 -1.14 -4.10 -31.37
C GLN A 264 -0.54 -5.42 -30.89
N THR A 265 0.77 -5.54 -31.02
CA THR A 265 1.53 -6.68 -30.50
C THR A 265 2.74 -6.15 -29.70
N ARG A 266 2.97 -6.71 -28.54
CA ARG A 266 4.17 -6.46 -27.71
C ARG A 266 4.89 -7.77 -27.44
N ARG A 267 6.21 -7.72 -27.44
CA ARG A 267 7.05 -8.83 -26.98
C ARG A 267 7.58 -8.49 -25.61
N VAL A 268 7.48 -9.43 -24.72
CA VAL A 268 7.92 -9.32 -23.34
C VAL A 268 8.80 -10.51 -23.04
N ASN A 269 9.99 -10.27 -22.52
CA ASN A 269 10.88 -11.32 -22.08
C ASN A 269 10.54 -11.70 -20.65
N ALA A 270 10.34 -12.99 -20.39
CA ALA A 270 10.03 -13.51 -19.06
C ALA A 270 11.33 -13.77 -18.31
N ASP A 271 11.56 -13.02 -17.23
CA ASP A 271 12.57 -13.40 -16.23
C ASP A 271 12.03 -14.48 -15.29
N GLU A 272 12.87 -14.99 -14.39
CA GLU A 272 12.70 -16.25 -13.65
C GLU A 272 11.38 -16.46 -12.87
N PHE A 273 10.63 -15.44 -12.55
CA PHE A 273 9.31 -15.56 -11.88
C PHE A 273 8.60 -14.22 -11.89
N GLN A 274 7.43 -14.12 -12.60
CA GLN A 274 6.89 -12.78 -12.72
C GLN A 274 5.40 -12.63 -12.95
N GLU A 275 4.90 -11.60 -12.27
CA GLU A 275 3.83 -10.77 -12.78
C GLU A 275 4.43 -9.67 -13.63
N LEU A 276 4.15 -9.70 -14.93
CA LEU A 276 4.60 -8.69 -15.86
C LEU A 276 3.45 -7.77 -16.24
N PRO A 277 3.51 -6.47 -15.90
CA PRO A 277 2.52 -5.51 -16.37
C PRO A 277 2.69 -5.26 -17.86
N VAL A 278 1.59 -5.30 -18.58
CA VAL A 278 1.54 -4.95 -20.01
C VAL A 278 0.52 -3.85 -20.20
N GLU A 279 0.92 -2.79 -20.87
CA GLU A 279 0.08 -1.63 -21.12
C GLU A 279 -0.09 -1.41 -22.63
N PHE A 280 -1.33 -1.15 -23.05
CA PHE A 280 -1.66 -0.78 -24.42
C PHE A 280 -2.34 0.58 -24.41
N GLU A 281 -1.98 1.43 -25.37
CA GLU A 281 -2.68 2.70 -25.60
C GLU A 281 -3.58 2.57 -26.82
N VAL A 282 -4.86 2.91 -26.65
CA VAL A 282 -5.87 2.88 -27.70
C VAL A 282 -6.58 4.23 -27.81
N ALA A 283 -7.02 4.57 -29.02
CA ALA A 283 -7.83 5.78 -29.26
C ALA A 283 -8.80 5.48 -30.42
N GLU A 284 -10.10 5.62 -30.14
CA GLU A 284 -11.13 5.33 -31.14
C GLU A 284 -11.63 6.60 -31.83
N PRO A 285 -11.78 6.57 -33.15
CA PRO A 285 -12.21 7.73 -33.92
C PRO A 285 -13.72 8.00 -33.87
N GLU A 286 -14.53 7.01 -33.53
CA GLU A 286 -15.98 7.03 -33.53
C GLU A 286 -16.61 6.66 -32.22
N THR A 287 -17.82 7.11 -31.95
CA THR A 287 -18.61 6.73 -30.80
C THR A 287 -19.09 5.30 -30.90
N GLY A 288 -19.09 4.57 -29.79
CA GLY A 288 -19.56 3.19 -29.75
C GLY A 288 -19.04 2.42 -28.55
N GLN A 289 -19.41 1.15 -28.48
CA GLN A 289 -18.87 0.21 -27.52
C GLN A 289 -17.88 -0.71 -28.23
N TYR A 290 -16.64 -0.65 -27.79
CA TYR A 290 -15.53 -1.43 -28.33
C TYR A 290 -15.17 -2.55 -27.36
N GLU A 291 -15.03 -3.76 -27.89
CA GLU A 291 -14.50 -4.91 -27.17
C GLU A 291 -13.01 -5.01 -27.46
N TYR A 292 -12.22 -5.00 -26.39
CA TYR A 292 -10.79 -5.24 -26.44
C TYR A 292 -10.45 -6.54 -25.71
N GLU A 293 -9.60 -7.33 -26.31
CA GLU A 293 -9.06 -8.57 -25.73
C GLU A 293 -7.54 -8.47 -25.68
N VAL A 294 -6.97 -8.65 -24.48
CA VAL A 294 -5.54 -8.86 -24.31
C VAL A 294 -5.32 -10.35 -24.33
N ARG A 295 -4.53 -10.86 -25.29
CA ARG A 295 -4.30 -12.29 -25.50
C ARG A 295 -2.82 -12.58 -25.58
N VAL A 296 -2.39 -13.64 -24.90
CA VAL A 296 -1.08 -14.26 -25.07
C VAL A 296 -1.24 -15.48 -25.99
N GLN A 297 -0.29 -15.65 -26.90
CA GLN A 297 -0.29 -16.86 -27.73
C GLN A 297 0.06 -18.07 -26.87
N PRO A 298 -0.68 -19.20 -26.98
CA PRO A 298 -0.38 -20.41 -26.23
C PRO A 298 1.06 -20.86 -26.42
N LEU A 299 1.70 -21.24 -25.32
CA LEU A 299 3.05 -21.78 -25.33
C LEU A 299 3.02 -23.31 -25.44
N GLU A 300 4.07 -23.89 -25.98
CA GLU A 300 4.16 -25.37 -26.11
C GLU A 300 4.24 -26.00 -24.72
N GLY A 301 3.33 -26.96 -24.46
CA GLY A 301 3.25 -27.66 -23.17
C GLY A 301 2.59 -26.85 -22.04
N GLU A 302 1.79 -25.87 -22.40
CA GLU A 302 1.00 -25.09 -21.45
C GLU A 302 -0.17 -25.91 -20.87
N ALA A 303 -0.41 -25.74 -19.58
CA ALA A 303 -1.39 -26.55 -18.86
C ALA A 303 -2.83 -26.13 -19.17
N GLU A 304 -3.08 -24.83 -19.27
CA GLU A 304 -4.39 -24.24 -19.57
C GLU A 304 -4.22 -23.08 -20.56
N THR A 305 -5.05 -23.04 -21.57
CA THR A 305 -5.01 -21.99 -22.61
C THR A 305 -6.22 -21.05 -22.57
N ALA A 306 -7.24 -21.38 -21.78
CA ALA A 306 -8.44 -20.57 -21.66
C ALA A 306 -8.21 -19.29 -20.85
N ASN A 307 -7.20 -19.27 -19.98
CA ASN A 307 -6.79 -18.13 -19.15
C ASN A 307 -5.78 -17.20 -19.83
N ASN A 308 -5.37 -17.49 -21.07
CA ASN A 308 -4.42 -16.70 -21.86
C ASN A 308 -5.02 -15.41 -22.40
N SER A 309 -6.27 -15.13 -22.16
CA SER A 309 -6.91 -13.91 -22.62
C SER A 309 -7.85 -13.30 -21.59
N ALA A 310 -7.91 -11.96 -21.59
CA ALA A 310 -8.85 -11.18 -20.79
C ALA A 310 -9.49 -10.10 -21.66
N ILE A 311 -10.80 -9.89 -21.45
CA ILE A 311 -11.59 -8.96 -22.27
C ILE A 311 -12.04 -7.77 -21.44
N THR A 312 -12.07 -6.60 -22.07
CA THR A 312 -12.65 -5.36 -21.51
C THR A 312 -13.52 -4.66 -22.51
N TYR A 313 -14.48 -3.88 -22.02
CA TYR A 313 -15.37 -3.07 -22.85
C TYR A 313 -15.11 -1.58 -22.62
N LEU A 314 -14.81 -0.87 -23.69
CA LEU A 314 -14.60 0.57 -23.71
C LEU A 314 -15.78 1.26 -24.40
N ASN A 315 -16.49 2.14 -23.68
CA ASN A 315 -17.52 2.98 -24.28
C ASN A 315 -16.91 4.31 -24.74
N VAL A 316 -16.99 4.60 -26.02
CA VAL A 316 -16.53 5.87 -26.60
C VAL A 316 -17.72 6.80 -26.78
N ILE A 317 -17.62 7.97 -26.17
CA ILE A 317 -18.69 8.97 -26.16
C ILE A 317 -18.19 10.28 -26.79
N ASP A 318 -19.15 11.06 -27.35
CA ASP A 318 -18.89 12.37 -27.90
C ASP A 318 -19.79 13.42 -27.21
N GLN A 319 -20.00 13.28 -25.94
CA GLN A 319 -20.81 14.21 -25.15
C GLN A 319 -19.95 15.23 -24.48
N GLN A 320 -20.26 16.52 -24.67
CA GLN A 320 -19.50 17.60 -24.03
C GLN A 320 -19.64 17.58 -22.51
N ILE A 321 -18.52 17.82 -21.84
CA ILE A 321 -18.47 18.01 -20.39
C ILE A 321 -18.89 19.44 -20.09
N ARG A 322 -19.92 19.61 -19.27
CA ARG A 322 -20.39 20.93 -18.83
C ARG A 322 -19.58 21.41 -17.65
N VAL A 323 -18.87 22.52 -17.86
CA VAL A 323 -17.96 23.11 -16.89
C VAL A 323 -18.50 24.45 -16.42
N LEU A 324 -18.65 24.63 -15.10
CA LEU A 324 -18.85 25.93 -14.47
C LEU A 324 -17.51 26.40 -13.89
N MET A 325 -17.00 27.52 -14.35
CA MET A 325 -15.80 28.14 -13.81
C MET A 325 -16.17 29.38 -12.98
N VAL A 326 -15.66 29.47 -11.75
CA VAL A 326 -15.94 30.59 -10.83
C VAL A 326 -14.63 31.12 -10.27
N GLU A 327 -14.35 32.41 -10.50
CA GLU A 327 -13.11 33.05 -10.10
C GLU A 327 -13.37 34.41 -9.46
N GLY A 328 -13.02 34.56 -8.21
CA GLY A 328 -13.23 35.80 -7.45
C GLY A 328 -12.07 36.79 -7.50
N ASP A 329 -10.88 36.32 -7.86
CA ASP A 329 -9.65 37.12 -7.94
C ASP A 329 -8.81 36.71 -9.17
N PRO A 330 -9.20 37.19 -10.38
CA PRO A 330 -8.66 36.72 -11.65
C PRO A 330 -7.16 36.97 -11.81
N TYR A 331 -6.48 36.01 -12.41
CA TYR A 331 -5.05 36.04 -12.72
C TYR A 331 -4.78 35.43 -14.11
N TRP A 332 -3.52 35.38 -14.51
CA TRP A 332 -3.14 34.78 -15.79
C TRP A 332 -3.57 33.31 -15.90
N ASP A 333 -3.41 32.52 -14.82
CA ASP A 333 -3.85 31.12 -14.81
C ASP A 333 -5.33 30.96 -15.14
N THR A 334 -6.19 31.82 -14.58
CA THR A 334 -7.63 31.89 -14.87
C THR A 334 -7.90 32.12 -16.37
N THR A 335 -7.20 33.12 -16.93
CA THR A 335 -7.39 33.50 -18.33
C THR A 335 -6.92 32.41 -19.29
N PHE A 336 -5.78 31.78 -18.98
CA PHE A 336 -5.25 30.67 -19.78
C PHE A 336 -6.14 29.44 -19.67
N LEU A 337 -6.60 29.08 -18.46
CA LEU A 337 -7.50 27.95 -18.25
C LEU A 337 -8.82 28.15 -18.98
N GLN A 338 -9.45 29.32 -18.84
CA GLN A 338 -10.67 29.65 -19.56
C GLN A 338 -10.49 29.52 -21.07
N ARG A 339 -9.42 30.08 -21.63
CA ARG A 339 -9.13 30.00 -23.08
C ARG A 339 -8.86 28.58 -23.55
N SER A 340 -8.13 27.78 -22.74
CA SER A 340 -7.85 26.37 -23.02
C SER A 340 -9.15 25.58 -23.12
N LEU A 341 -10.01 25.68 -22.11
CA LEU A 341 -11.29 24.98 -22.07
C LEU A 341 -12.25 25.41 -23.20
N MET A 342 -12.28 26.71 -23.51
CA MET A 342 -13.14 27.22 -24.59
C MET A 342 -12.70 26.80 -26.00
N ARG A 343 -11.40 26.58 -26.22
CA ARG A 343 -10.88 26.08 -27.51
C ARG A 343 -11.13 24.58 -27.70
N ASN A 344 -11.31 23.85 -26.62
CA ASN A 344 -11.45 22.40 -26.66
C ASN A 344 -12.92 22.01 -26.83
N ASP A 345 -13.27 21.36 -27.94
CA ASP A 345 -14.66 20.99 -28.27
C ASP A 345 -15.29 19.98 -27.31
N LYS A 346 -14.48 19.35 -26.48
CA LYS A 346 -14.95 18.42 -25.44
C LYS A 346 -15.68 19.12 -24.29
N PHE A 347 -15.49 20.43 -24.13
CA PHE A 347 -16.02 21.16 -22.99
C PHE A 347 -17.06 22.18 -23.43
N GLU A 348 -18.17 22.23 -22.73
CA GLU A 348 -19.14 23.31 -22.72
C GLU A 348 -18.94 24.15 -21.47
N VAL A 349 -18.56 25.42 -21.64
CA VAL A 349 -17.99 26.22 -20.53
C VAL A 349 -18.86 27.44 -20.24
N ASP A 350 -19.30 27.55 -19.01
CA ASP A 350 -19.85 28.76 -18.41
C ASP A 350 -18.86 29.31 -17.39
N ALA A 351 -18.54 30.61 -17.43
CA ALA A 351 -17.59 31.20 -16.49
C ALA A 351 -18.13 32.48 -15.84
N LEU A 352 -17.96 32.56 -14.53
CA LEU A 352 -18.26 33.72 -13.70
C LEU A 352 -16.93 34.28 -13.15
N VAL A 353 -16.50 35.44 -13.64
CA VAL A 353 -15.21 36.00 -13.26
C VAL A 353 -15.41 37.41 -12.71
N ARG A 354 -15.00 37.66 -11.48
CA ARG A 354 -15.15 38.93 -10.78
C ARG A 354 -13.96 39.84 -11.05
N TYR A 355 -14.20 40.93 -11.76
CA TYR A 355 -13.18 41.94 -12.09
C TYR A 355 -13.20 43.19 -11.19
N GLY A 356 -14.16 43.29 -10.28
CA GLY A 356 -14.28 44.43 -9.37
C GLY A 356 -15.33 44.16 -8.27
N LYS A 357 -15.47 45.10 -7.33
CA LYS A 357 -16.31 44.90 -6.15
C LYS A 357 -17.76 44.50 -6.51
N ASP A 358 -18.30 45.06 -7.59
CA ASP A 358 -19.68 44.83 -8.03
C ASP A 358 -19.77 44.42 -9.51
N ARG A 359 -18.66 43.94 -10.12
CA ARG A 359 -18.60 43.55 -11.52
C ARG A 359 -18.18 42.09 -11.69
N VAL A 360 -19.16 41.23 -11.93
CA VAL A 360 -18.94 39.85 -12.34
C VAL A 360 -19.16 39.78 -13.85
N ARG A 361 -18.16 39.36 -14.61
CA ARG A 361 -18.26 39.09 -16.04
C ARG A 361 -18.70 37.66 -16.23
N THR A 362 -19.75 37.50 -17.01
CA THR A 362 -20.28 36.21 -17.43
C THR A 362 -19.81 35.87 -18.83
N ILE A 363 -19.32 34.68 -19.05
CA ILE A 363 -18.77 34.23 -20.32
C ILE A 363 -19.35 32.84 -20.60
N ARG A 364 -19.89 32.65 -21.81
CA ARG A 364 -20.40 31.33 -22.25
C ARG A 364 -19.70 30.93 -23.55
N LYS A 365 -19.42 29.66 -23.70
CA LYS A 365 -18.91 29.10 -24.94
C LYS A 365 -20.02 29.09 -26.00
N THR A 366 -21.18 28.55 -25.66
CA THR A 366 -22.37 28.57 -26.54
C THR A 366 -23.37 29.63 -26.04
N PRO A 367 -23.79 30.59 -26.86
CA PRO A 367 -24.80 31.54 -26.46
C PRO A 367 -26.09 30.85 -26.02
N GLY A 368 -26.54 31.09 -24.81
CA GLY A 368 -27.78 30.54 -24.25
C GLY A 368 -28.81 31.64 -23.98
N ASN A 369 -30.07 31.26 -23.89
CA ASN A 369 -31.15 32.17 -23.50
C ASN A 369 -31.08 32.51 -22.02
N GLY A 370 -30.97 33.78 -21.65
CA GLY A 370 -30.95 34.27 -20.29
C GLY A 370 -29.56 34.65 -19.77
N GLU A 371 -29.56 35.37 -18.67
CA GLU A 371 -28.37 35.83 -17.97
C GLU A 371 -27.71 34.64 -17.19
N LEU A 372 -26.41 34.47 -17.30
CA LEU A 372 -25.68 33.49 -16.48
C LEU A 372 -25.56 34.03 -15.09
N ARG A 373 -26.06 33.28 -14.11
CA ARG A 373 -25.94 33.54 -12.66
C ARG A 373 -25.33 32.36 -11.94
N ALA A 374 -24.80 32.62 -10.75
CA ALA A 374 -24.36 31.56 -9.86
C ALA A 374 -25.51 30.62 -9.51
N PRO A 375 -25.31 29.31 -9.50
CA PRO A 375 -26.38 28.36 -9.14
C PRO A 375 -26.95 28.61 -7.76
N GLU A 376 -28.27 28.72 -7.65
CA GLU A 376 -29.03 28.96 -6.42
C GLU A 376 -29.74 27.70 -5.91
N THR A 377 -29.77 26.65 -6.71
CA THR A 377 -30.41 25.37 -6.36
C THR A 377 -29.49 24.19 -6.72
N LEU A 378 -29.72 23.07 -6.04
CA LEU A 378 -28.99 21.83 -6.34
C LEU A 378 -29.19 21.35 -7.78
N ASP A 379 -30.38 21.55 -8.36
CA ASP A 379 -30.66 21.19 -9.74
C ASP A 379 -29.88 22.05 -10.75
N GLN A 380 -29.63 23.31 -10.42
CA GLN A 380 -28.77 24.17 -11.25
C GLN A 380 -27.32 23.73 -11.18
N PHE A 381 -26.81 23.32 -10.01
CA PHE A 381 -25.50 22.68 -9.90
C PHE A 381 -25.42 21.37 -10.69
N ASN A 382 -26.48 20.55 -10.66
CA ASN A 382 -26.55 19.30 -11.41
C ASN A 382 -26.54 19.48 -12.95
N ALA A 383 -26.75 20.69 -13.44
CA ALA A 383 -26.60 21.00 -14.85
C ALA A 383 -25.13 20.96 -15.31
N TYR A 384 -24.20 21.06 -14.36
CA TYR A 384 -22.77 21.00 -14.63
C TYR A 384 -22.19 19.64 -14.22
N ASP A 385 -21.19 19.19 -14.93
CA ASP A 385 -20.44 17.97 -14.64
C ASP A 385 -19.25 18.27 -13.72
N ILE A 386 -18.65 19.44 -13.88
CA ILE A 386 -17.51 19.91 -13.09
C ILE A 386 -17.71 21.38 -12.71
N VAL A 387 -17.35 21.71 -11.49
CA VAL A 387 -17.23 23.10 -11.02
C VAL A 387 -15.75 23.38 -10.75
N ILE A 388 -15.18 24.35 -11.44
CA ILE A 388 -13.80 24.81 -11.27
C ILE A 388 -13.82 26.10 -10.47
N LEU A 389 -13.18 26.07 -9.29
CA LEU A 389 -13.10 27.22 -8.39
C LEU A 389 -11.69 27.78 -8.42
N GLY A 390 -11.60 29.07 -8.69
CA GLY A 390 -10.37 29.83 -8.51
C GLY A 390 -10.30 30.48 -7.14
N ARG A 391 -9.37 31.43 -6.98
CA ARG A 391 -9.17 32.15 -5.71
C ARG A 391 -10.39 33.02 -5.37
N SER A 392 -10.70 33.10 -4.06
CA SER A 392 -11.75 33.97 -3.52
C SER A 392 -13.13 33.77 -4.18
N ALA A 393 -13.50 32.54 -4.50
CA ALA A 393 -14.80 32.22 -5.09
C ALA A 393 -15.97 32.56 -4.13
N ASP A 394 -15.71 32.67 -2.82
CA ASP A 394 -16.65 33.17 -1.80
C ASP A 394 -17.06 34.64 -1.99
N ARG A 395 -16.43 35.36 -2.91
CA ARG A 395 -16.90 36.69 -3.34
C ARG A 395 -18.00 36.65 -4.39
N ILE A 396 -18.27 35.48 -4.95
CA ILE A 396 -19.32 35.23 -5.94
C ILE A 396 -20.41 34.31 -5.35
N PHE A 397 -20.00 33.26 -4.64
CA PHE A 397 -20.91 32.36 -3.96
C PHE A 397 -21.19 32.85 -2.54
N ASP A 398 -22.45 32.86 -2.18
CA ASP A 398 -22.87 33.05 -0.79
C ASP A 398 -22.74 31.76 0.06
N PRO A 399 -22.85 31.81 1.37
CA PRO A 399 -22.72 30.64 2.25
C PRO A 399 -23.74 29.53 1.94
N ALA A 400 -24.96 29.87 1.48
CA ALA A 400 -25.98 28.89 1.11
C ALA A 400 -25.58 28.15 -0.15
N GLN A 401 -25.07 28.85 -1.15
CA GLN A 401 -24.55 28.26 -2.40
C GLN A 401 -23.35 27.35 -2.16
N ILE A 402 -22.45 27.71 -1.22
CA ILE A 402 -21.33 26.85 -0.82
C ILE A 402 -21.84 25.56 -0.15
N THR A 403 -22.89 25.65 0.65
CA THR A 403 -23.53 24.45 1.26
C THR A 403 -24.17 23.56 0.18
N LEU A 404 -24.83 24.17 -0.82
CA LEU A 404 -25.38 23.43 -1.99
C LEU A 404 -24.25 22.79 -2.83
N LEU A 405 -23.12 23.45 -2.96
CA LEU A 405 -21.94 22.88 -3.64
C LEU A 405 -21.43 21.64 -2.89
N ASN A 406 -21.38 21.66 -1.56
CA ASN A 406 -21.03 20.48 -0.78
C ASN A 406 -22.01 19.33 -1.03
N GLN A 407 -23.31 19.59 -1.03
CA GLN A 407 -24.36 18.60 -1.34
C GLN A 407 -24.24 18.09 -2.78
N TYR A 408 -23.93 18.96 -3.75
CA TYR A 408 -23.67 18.58 -5.13
C TYR A 408 -22.53 17.56 -5.23
N VAL A 409 -21.44 17.78 -4.48
CA VAL A 409 -20.33 16.83 -4.45
C VAL A 409 -20.70 15.56 -3.70
N ALA A 410 -21.19 15.71 -2.45
CA ALA A 410 -21.44 14.57 -1.55
C ALA A 410 -22.53 13.64 -2.07
N ASP A 411 -23.65 14.19 -2.54
CA ASP A 411 -24.87 13.42 -2.79
C ASP A 411 -25.12 13.17 -4.29
N ARG A 412 -24.61 14.02 -5.17
CA ARG A 412 -24.86 13.98 -6.62
C ARG A 412 -23.66 13.57 -7.46
N SER A 413 -22.61 13.04 -6.83
CA SER A 413 -21.37 12.65 -7.51
C SER A 413 -20.74 13.81 -8.31
N GLY A 414 -20.87 15.04 -7.81
CA GLY A 414 -20.28 16.22 -8.41
C GLY A 414 -18.76 16.20 -8.37
N VAL A 415 -18.13 16.91 -9.28
CA VAL A 415 -16.67 17.10 -9.29
C VAL A 415 -16.35 18.57 -9.07
N VAL A 416 -15.43 18.83 -8.13
CA VAL A 416 -14.92 20.17 -7.87
C VAL A 416 -13.41 20.20 -8.05
N ILE A 417 -12.91 21.20 -8.76
CA ILE A 417 -11.49 21.47 -8.91
C ILE A 417 -11.19 22.84 -8.30
N PHE A 418 -10.37 22.87 -7.29
CA PHE A 418 -9.73 24.09 -6.80
C PHE A 418 -8.51 24.34 -7.66
N SER A 419 -8.66 25.23 -8.65
CA SER A 419 -7.65 25.39 -9.70
C SER A 419 -6.46 26.24 -9.31
N ARG A 420 -6.61 27.06 -8.26
CA ARG A 420 -5.60 28.02 -7.85
C ARG A 420 -5.85 28.55 -6.45
N GLY A 421 -4.95 28.26 -5.51
CA GLY A 421 -4.95 28.86 -4.19
C GLY A 421 -6.26 28.62 -3.41
N ARG A 422 -6.45 29.39 -2.37
CA ARG A 422 -7.61 29.27 -1.47
C ARG A 422 -8.88 29.87 -2.10
N ALA A 423 -9.87 29.03 -2.31
CA ALA A 423 -11.15 29.47 -2.91
C ALA A 423 -12.10 30.12 -1.89
N PHE A 424 -12.07 29.65 -0.63
CA PHE A 424 -12.94 30.12 0.44
C PHE A 424 -12.11 30.60 1.62
N GLU A 425 -12.14 31.91 1.92
CA GLU A 425 -11.36 32.47 3.02
C GLU A 425 -12.04 32.29 4.38
N ASN A 426 -13.36 32.39 4.44
CA ASN A 426 -14.14 32.45 5.69
C ASN A 426 -15.34 31.51 5.72
N SER A 427 -15.31 30.38 4.99
CA SER A 427 -16.42 29.43 4.96
C SER A 427 -16.03 28.10 5.61
N ILE A 428 -16.76 27.68 6.64
CA ILE A 428 -16.60 26.36 7.27
C ILE A 428 -16.96 25.26 6.24
N ALA A 429 -18.09 25.40 5.54
CA ALA A 429 -18.54 24.45 4.54
C ALA A 429 -17.53 24.34 3.39
N GLY A 430 -16.98 25.46 2.92
CA GLY A 430 -15.92 25.46 1.93
C GLY A 430 -14.63 24.82 2.45
N GLY A 431 -14.27 25.09 3.69
CA GLY A 431 -13.13 24.46 4.34
C GLY A 431 -13.28 22.94 4.48
N GLU A 432 -14.48 22.41 4.65
CA GLU A 432 -14.71 20.94 4.66
C GLU A 432 -14.48 20.30 3.29
N LEU A 433 -14.84 20.99 2.22
CA LEU A 433 -14.71 20.50 0.85
C LEU A 433 -13.25 20.51 0.38
N GLU A 434 -12.48 21.55 0.70
CA GLU A 434 -11.08 21.67 0.30
C GLU A 434 -10.21 20.52 0.86
N PRO A 435 -9.42 19.81 0.01
CA PRO A 435 -8.63 18.65 0.45
C PRO A 435 -7.33 19.03 1.15
N VAL A 436 -6.99 20.32 1.22
CA VAL A 436 -5.73 20.83 1.77
C VAL A 436 -5.97 21.85 2.86
N LEU A 437 -4.95 22.05 3.71
CA LEU A 437 -4.86 23.17 4.64
C LEU A 437 -3.88 24.19 4.07
N TRP A 438 -4.29 25.46 4.01
CA TRP A 438 -3.50 26.55 3.44
C TRP A 438 -2.64 27.24 4.46
N SER A 439 -1.40 27.57 4.07
CA SER A 439 -0.48 28.43 4.81
C SER A 439 -0.50 29.85 4.24
N ASP A 440 -0.13 30.84 5.06
CA ASP A 440 0.12 32.20 4.61
C ASP A 440 1.51 32.38 3.98
N ALA A 441 2.40 31.40 4.13
CA ALA A 441 3.74 31.43 3.55
C ALA A 441 3.66 31.18 2.04
N ALA A 442 4.37 32.00 1.26
CA ALA A 442 4.56 31.78 -0.18
C ALA A 442 5.96 31.21 -0.44
N ARG A 443 6.08 30.26 -1.35
CA ARG A 443 7.38 29.77 -1.85
C ARG A 443 7.51 30.13 -3.33
N GLU A 444 8.59 30.77 -3.66
CA GLU A 444 8.93 31.10 -5.03
C GLU A 444 9.79 29.98 -5.65
N ARG A 445 9.66 29.76 -6.97
CA ARG A 445 10.45 28.82 -7.76
C ARG A 445 10.32 27.35 -7.32
N VAL A 446 9.11 26.85 -7.45
CA VAL A 446 8.82 25.43 -7.24
C VAL A 446 8.59 24.72 -8.56
N HIS A 447 8.88 23.43 -8.61
CA HIS A 447 8.48 22.51 -9.68
C HIS A 447 7.55 21.44 -9.11
N LEU A 448 6.80 20.77 -9.97
CA LEU A 448 5.91 19.69 -9.58
C LEU A 448 6.64 18.35 -9.68
N ASP A 449 6.76 17.65 -8.56
CA ASP A 449 7.21 16.27 -8.54
C ASP A 449 6.03 15.32 -8.37
N VAL A 450 5.90 14.39 -9.33
CA VAL A 450 4.80 13.41 -9.32
C VAL A 450 5.12 12.31 -8.32
N THR A 451 4.23 12.07 -7.36
CA THR A 451 4.37 11.03 -6.33
C THR A 451 4.18 9.61 -6.90
N ALA A 452 4.40 8.58 -6.10
CA ALA A 452 4.11 7.19 -6.48
C ALA A 452 2.62 7.00 -6.80
N GLU A 453 1.71 7.57 -5.96
CA GLU A 453 0.28 7.59 -6.24
C GLU A 453 -0.06 8.34 -7.52
N GLY A 454 0.58 9.49 -7.76
CA GLY A 454 0.39 10.25 -8.99
C GLY A 454 0.82 9.47 -10.24
N ARG A 455 1.91 8.70 -10.15
CA ARG A 455 2.38 7.86 -11.26
C ARG A 455 1.46 6.68 -11.56
N SER A 456 0.79 6.14 -10.56
CA SER A 456 -0.19 5.05 -10.74
C SER A 456 -1.49 5.51 -11.39
N THR A 457 -1.73 6.84 -11.48
CA THR A 457 -2.94 7.40 -12.07
C THR A 457 -2.68 7.98 -13.47
N SER A 458 -3.71 8.02 -14.33
CA SER A 458 -3.62 8.71 -15.62
C SER A 458 -3.75 10.24 -15.51
N ALA A 459 -4.03 10.78 -14.32
CA ALA A 459 -4.27 12.21 -14.10
C ALA A 459 -3.09 13.11 -14.49
N LEU A 460 -1.86 12.66 -14.21
CA LEU A 460 -0.62 13.42 -14.41
C LEU A 460 0.31 12.80 -15.46
N GLN A 461 -0.20 11.92 -16.31
CA GLN A 461 0.58 11.23 -17.34
C GLN A 461 1.25 12.19 -18.31
N ALA A 462 0.62 13.34 -18.62
CA ALA A 462 1.19 14.38 -19.47
C ALA A 462 2.54 14.93 -18.95
N LEU A 463 2.75 14.84 -17.64
CA LEU A 463 3.96 15.32 -16.99
C LEU A 463 5.08 14.26 -16.97
N GLN A 464 4.78 13.00 -17.31
CA GLN A 464 5.72 11.87 -17.20
C GLN A 464 6.43 11.53 -18.53
N GLY A 465 5.92 12.00 -19.69
CA GLY A 465 6.33 11.50 -21.01
C GLY A 465 7.36 12.35 -21.78
N GLY A 466 7.96 13.39 -21.20
CA GLY A 466 8.97 14.23 -21.86
C GLY A 466 10.39 13.93 -21.45
N ALA A 467 11.37 14.07 -22.37
CA ALA A 467 12.78 14.01 -22.03
C ALA A 467 13.11 15.13 -21.02
N GLY A 468 13.33 14.77 -19.75
CA GLY A 468 13.54 15.69 -18.63
C GLY A 468 12.37 15.82 -17.64
N GLY A 469 11.23 15.16 -17.90
CA GLY A 469 10.09 15.17 -16.98
C GLY A 469 9.56 16.58 -16.66
N THR A 470 9.10 16.78 -15.43
CA THR A 470 8.63 18.09 -14.93
C THR A 470 9.75 19.12 -14.75
N GLU A 471 11.00 18.69 -14.61
CA GLU A 471 12.18 19.57 -14.46
C GLU A 471 12.48 20.40 -15.70
N ALA A 472 12.01 19.97 -16.89
CA ALA A 472 12.16 20.69 -18.15
C ALA A 472 11.10 21.79 -18.34
N LEU A 473 10.10 21.85 -17.46
CA LEU A 473 9.05 22.88 -17.52
C LEU A 473 9.46 24.12 -16.72
N PRO A 474 8.92 25.31 -17.10
CA PRO A 474 9.16 26.54 -16.34
C PRO A 474 8.77 26.42 -14.88
N ASP A 475 9.60 26.97 -14.00
CA ASP A 475 9.32 27.04 -12.57
C ASP A 475 7.98 27.74 -12.32
N LEU A 476 7.25 27.21 -11.34
CA LEU A 476 5.99 27.75 -10.88
C LEU A 476 6.24 28.78 -9.78
N ILE A 477 5.35 29.74 -9.69
CA ILE A 477 5.32 30.66 -8.56
C ILE A 477 4.32 30.05 -7.57
N ALA A 478 4.81 29.71 -6.40
CA ALA A 478 3.91 29.32 -5.36
C ALA A 478 3.32 30.58 -4.73
N GLY A 479 2.04 30.76 -4.90
CA GLY A 479 1.26 31.63 -4.04
C GLY A 479 1.19 31.07 -2.62
N ARG A 480 0.12 31.30 -1.88
CA ARG A 480 -0.11 30.67 -0.57
C ARG A 480 -0.17 29.15 -0.76
N ASN A 481 0.86 28.45 -0.34
CA ASN A 481 1.00 27.02 -0.55
C ASN A 481 0.08 26.22 0.39
N ALA A 482 -0.41 25.10 -0.12
CA ALA A 482 -0.96 24.07 0.74
C ALA A 482 0.16 23.51 1.63
N THR A 483 0.06 23.65 2.92
CA THR A 483 1.07 23.13 3.87
C THR A 483 0.85 21.69 4.24
N GLN A 484 -0.39 21.21 4.17
CA GLN A 484 -0.74 19.88 4.60
C GLN A 484 -1.98 19.37 3.85
N SER A 485 -1.95 18.11 3.44
CA SER A 485 -3.12 17.39 2.97
C SER A 485 -3.97 16.90 4.13
N LYS A 486 -5.29 16.95 3.99
CA LYS A 486 -6.23 16.44 4.98
C LYS A 486 -6.25 14.90 5.01
N PRO A 487 -6.75 14.28 6.09
CA PRO A 487 -6.95 12.84 6.13
C PRO A 487 -7.81 12.33 4.96
N LEU A 488 -7.56 11.09 4.52
CA LEU A 488 -8.27 10.43 3.42
C LEU A 488 -8.11 11.15 2.06
N THR A 489 -6.95 11.73 1.82
CA THR A 489 -6.57 12.34 0.55
C THR A 489 -5.41 11.58 -0.08
N ALA A 490 -5.32 11.61 -1.41
CA ALA A 490 -4.19 11.12 -2.18
C ALA A 490 -3.40 12.33 -2.73
N THR A 491 -2.14 12.45 -2.38
CA THR A 491 -1.26 13.50 -2.92
C THR A 491 -0.66 12.98 -4.21
N LEU A 492 -1.09 13.52 -5.35
CA LEU A 492 -0.64 13.10 -6.68
C LEU A 492 0.66 13.77 -7.11
N ALA A 493 0.89 15.02 -6.67
CA ALA A 493 2.14 15.74 -6.89
C ALA A 493 2.45 16.66 -5.71
N VAL A 494 3.73 16.88 -5.49
CA VAL A 494 4.25 17.81 -4.48
C VAL A 494 4.97 18.98 -5.16
N ALA A 495 4.95 20.13 -4.53
CA ALA A 495 5.74 21.27 -4.91
C ALA A 495 7.12 21.17 -4.24
N ALA A 496 8.14 20.94 -5.02
CA ALA A 496 9.51 20.85 -4.58
C ALA A 496 10.29 22.10 -4.98
N SER A 497 11.15 22.60 -4.10
CA SER A 497 12.09 23.69 -4.39
C SER A 497 13.51 23.12 -4.45
N ARG A 498 14.34 23.67 -5.32
CA ARG A 498 15.78 23.32 -5.36
C ARG A 498 16.55 23.84 -4.16
N GLU A 499 15.99 24.84 -3.49
CA GLU A 499 16.64 25.55 -2.37
C GLU A 499 16.16 25.05 -0.99
N ASP A 500 15.00 24.36 -0.92
CA ASP A 500 14.40 23.89 0.32
C ASP A 500 13.96 22.42 0.20
N PRO A 501 14.44 21.52 1.06
CA PRO A 501 14.08 20.10 1.02
C PRO A 501 12.62 19.82 1.39
N ALA A 502 11.87 20.79 1.89
CA ALA A 502 10.47 20.59 2.22
C ALA A 502 9.62 20.48 0.95
N GLN A 503 8.75 19.48 0.93
CA GLN A 503 7.81 19.18 -0.15
C GLN A 503 6.40 19.49 0.33
N ASP A 504 5.76 20.47 -0.31
CA ASP A 504 4.36 20.81 0.00
C ASP A 504 3.42 20.06 -0.96
N PRO A 505 2.23 19.62 -0.51
CA PRO A 505 1.25 18.99 -1.37
C PRO A 505 0.75 19.99 -2.43
N ALA A 506 0.93 19.66 -3.72
CA ALA A 506 0.61 20.55 -4.82
C ALA A 506 -0.64 20.12 -5.60
N VAL A 507 -0.79 18.83 -5.89
CA VAL A 507 -2.00 18.28 -6.50
C VAL A 507 -2.53 17.21 -5.56
N VAL A 508 -3.68 17.49 -4.95
CA VAL A 508 -4.29 16.61 -3.94
C VAL A 508 -5.70 16.22 -4.34
N HIS A 509 -5.95 14.94 -4.41
CA HIS A 509 -7.25 14.37 -4.71
C HIS A 509 -7.92 13.84 -3.45
N ARG A 510 -9.24 14.00 -3.36
CA ARG A 510 -10.07 13.46 -2.29
C ARG A 510 -11.40 12.96 -2.82
N ARG A 511 -11.86 11.82 -2.33
CA ARG A 511 -13.28 11.47 -2.43
C ARG A 511 -14.04 12.16 -1.30
N PHE A 512 -15.12 12.85 -1.65
CA PHE A 512 -15.99 13.54 -0.70
C PHE A 512 -17.44 13.07 -0.93
N GLY A 513 -17.95 12.25 -0.03
CA GLY A 513 -19.19 11.54 -0.26
C GLY A 513 -19.13 10.67 -1.52
N ARG A 514 -20.06 10.92 -2.45
CA ARG A 514 -20.12 10.22 -3.76
C ARG A 514 -19.30 10.89 -4.85
N GLY A 515 -18.86 12.12 -4.63
CA GLY A 515 -18.12 12.92 -5.59
C GLY A 515 -16.63 12.96 -5.35
N GLN A 516 -15.95 13.81 -6.11
CA GLN A 516 -14.50 13.92 -6.12
C GLN A 516 -14.07 15.39 -6.08
N VAL A 517 -12.99 15.64 -5.39
CA VAL A 517 -12.41 16.98 -5.25
C VAL A 517 -10.92 16.91 -5.53
N VAL A 518 -10.43 17.85 -6.33
CA VAL A 518 -8.99 18.05 -6.54
C VAL A 518 -8.63 19.48 -6.18
N SER A 519 -7.50 19.64 -5.51
CA SER A 519 -6.88 20.93 -5.27
C SER A 519 -5.54 21.01 -5.99
N VAL A 520 -5.33 22.10 -6.72
CA VAL A 520 -4.06 22.47 -7.34
C VAL A 520 -3.49 23.64 -6.55
N GLY A 521 -2.51 23.36 -5.70
CA GLY A 521 -1.94 24.29 -4.72
C GLY A 521 -0.83 25.20 -5.28
N VAL A 522 -0.60 25.22 -6.59
CA VAL A 522 0.43 26.02 -7.24
C VAL A 522 -0.17 27.04 -8.19
N GLU A 523 0.54 28.12 -8.41
CA GLU A 523 0.21 29.20 -9.35
C GLU A 523 1.31 29.34 -10.41
N GLY A 524 0.99 29.94 -11.54
CA GLY A 524 1.95 30.16 -12.63
C GLY A 524 1.98 29.06 -13.67
N LEU A 525 1.06 28.11 -13.62
CA LEU A 525 0.90 27.06 -14.64
C LEU A 525 0.71 27.65 -16.06
N TRP A 526 0.15 28.86 -16.20
CA TRP A 526 0.02 29.58 -17.48
C TRP A 526 1.32 29.67 -18.27
N ARG A 527 2.49 29.66 -17.59
CA ARG A 527 3.81 29.69 -18.23
C ARG A 527 4.06 28.45 -19.09
N TRP A 528 3.48 27.31 -18.72
CA TRP A 528 3.53 26.09 -19.50
C TRP A 528 2.77 26.20 -20.82
N GLY A 529 1.77 27.12 -20.86
CA GLY A 529 1.03 27.48 -22.07
C GLY A 529 1.83 28.29 -23.10
N LEU A 530 2.95 28.90 -22.67
CA LEU A 530 3.87 29.63 -23.54
C LEU A 530 4.99 28.77 -24.11
N ASN A 531 5.15 27.54 -23.60
CA ASN A 531 6.25 26.63 -23.96
C ASN A 531 5.89 25.71 -25.15
N SER A 532 5.19 26.24 -26.16
CA SER A 532 4.88 25.49 -27.38
C SER A 532 5.91 25.78 -28.46
N LYS A 533 6.64 24.75 -28.90
CA LYS A 533 7.58 24.85 -30.05
C LYS A 533 6.90 24.67 -31.42
N VAL A 534 5.60 24.33 -31.45
CA VAL A 534 4.84 24.03 -32.65
C VAL A 534 3.48 24.74 -32.60
N GLU A 535 3.20 25.57 -33.55
CA GLU A 535 1.89 26.21 -33.72
C GLU A 535 0.80 25.13 -33.92
N GLY A 536 -0.25 25.18 -33.12
CA GLY A 536 -1.38 24.23 -33.17
C GLY A 536 -1.23 22.95 -32.32
N ALA A 537 -0.09 22.70 -31.68
CA ALA A 537 0.06 21.59 -30.77
C ALA A 537 -0.47 21.92 -29.36
N ASN A 538 -1.14 20.96 -28.69
CA ASN A 538 -1.56 21.11 -27.31
C ASN A 538 -0.33 21.37 -26.41
N THR A 539 -0.34 22.51 -25.71
CA THR A 539 0.73 22.87 -24.79
C THR A 539 0.77 21.93 -23.58
N PRO A 540 1.87 21.88 -22.80
CA PRO A 540 1.90 21.16 -21.52
C PRO A 540 0.77 21.60 -20.58
N PHE A 541 0.39 22.88 -20.60
CA PHE A 541 -0.74 23.43 -19.85
C PHE A 541 -2.07 22.82 -20.28
N ASP A 542 -2.36 22.79 -21.60
CA ASP A 542 -3.59 22.22 -22.14
C ASP A 542 -3.67 20.71 -21.79
N ARG A 543 -2.56 19.96 -21.95
CA ARG A 543 -2.50 18.54 -21.64
C ARG A 543 -2.72 18.25 -20.16
N PHE A 544 -2.14 19.06 -19.26
CA PHE A 544 -2.33 18.90 -17.83
C PHE A 544 -3.80 19.02 -17.43
N TRP A 545 -4.47 20.10 -17.87
CA TRP A 545 -5.86 20.34 -17.50
C TRP A 545 -6.81 19.36 -18.19
N ASP A 546 -6.61 19.07 -19.47
CA ASP A 546 -7.41 18.09 -20.19
C ASP A 546 -7.35 16.71 -19.52
N GLN A 547 -6.17 16.22 -19.19
CA GLN A 547 -6.02 14.93 -18.55
C GLN A 547 -6.62 14.90 -17.14
N MET A 548 -6.39 15.93 -16.35
CA MET A 548 -6.95 16.04 -15.01
C MET A 548 -8.49 15.98 -15.04
N ILE A 549 -9.11 16.78 -15.92
CA ILE A 549 -10.57 16.82 -16.07
C ILE A 549 -11.09 15.46 -16.56
N LEU A 550 -10.49 14.89 -17.60
CA LEU A 550 -10.94 13.62 -18.16
C LEU A 550 -10.76 12.45 -17.18
N TRP A 551 -9.69 12.45 -16.40
CA TRP A 551 -9.47 11.46 -15.35
C TRP A 551 -10.53 11.55 -14.25
N LEU A 552 -10.84 12.76 -13.77
CA LEU A 552 -11.90 12.96 -12.78
C LEU A 552 -13.27 12.53 -13.32
N MET A 553 -13.53 12.81 -14.61
CA MET A 553 -14.77 12.38 -15.24
C MET A 553 -14.86 10.87 -15.37
N ALA A 554 -13.76 10.19 -15.72
CA ALA A 554 -13.73 8.72 -15.79
C ALA A 554 -13.99 8.05 -14.43
N GLY A 555 -13.59 8.68 -13.33
CA GLY A 555 -13.84 8.21 -11.97
C GLY A 555 -15.27 8.46 -11.45
N ARG A 556 -16.16 9.11 -12.23
CA ARG A 556 -17.54 9.36 -11.82
C ARG A 556 -18.43 8.12 -12.01
N ASP A 557 -19.50 8.10 -11.24
CA ASP A 557 -20.56 7.09 -11.43
C ASP A 557 -21.36 7.32 -12.73
N PHE A 558 -21.39 8.56 -13.26
CA PHE A 558 -22.21 8.94 -14.41
C PHE A 558 -21.39 9.40 -15.61
N VAL A 559 -21.78 8.94 -16.77
CA VAL A 559 -21.40 9.54 -18.05
C VAL A 559 -22.06 10.93 -18.18
N PRO A 560 -21.39 11.94 -18.75
CA PRO A 560 -21.99 13.25 -18.98
C PRO A 560 -23.38 13.13 -19.63
N THR A 561 -24.31 13.99 -19.21
CA THR A 561 -25.71 14.04 -19.65
C THR A 561 -26.58 12.81 -19.31
N ARG A 562 -26.04 11.65 -18.95
CA ARG A 562 -26.85 10.48 -18.59
C ARG A 562 -27.40 10.59 -17.16
N GLN A 563 -28.67 10.16 -17.01
CA GLN A 563 -29.37 10.15 -15.73
C GLN A 563 -29.11 8.89 -14.91
N PHE A 564 -28.63 7.82 -15.57
CA PHE A 564 -28.42 6.51 -14.98
C PHE A 564 -27.01 6.01 -15.27
N SER A 565 -26.43 5.33 -14.31
CA SER A 565 -25.20 4.56 -14.46
C SER A 565 -25.46 3.11 -14.04
N PHE A 566 -25.31 2.18 -14.95
CA PHE A 566 -25.54 0.75 -14.71
C PHE A 566 -24.31 -0.06 -15.06
N ARG A 567 -23.76 -0.80 -14.11
CA ARG A 567 -22.54 -1.60 -14.31
C ARG A 567 -22.42 -2.77 -13.33
N PRO A 568 -21.76 -3.87 -13.72
CA PRO A 568 -21.35 -4.93 -12.81
C PRO A 568 -20.15 -4.47 -11.97
N ASN A 569 -19.83 -5.23 -10.91
CA ASN A 569 -18.63 -5.02 -10.08
C ASN A 569 -17.33 -5.27 -10.86
N SER A 570 -17.33 -6.19 -11.84
CA SER A 570 -16.22 -6.48 -12.75
C SER A 570 -16.75 -6.85 -14.13
N ALA A 571 -15.96 -6.61 -15.17
CA ALA A 571 -16.24 -7.07 -16.53
C ALA A 571 -15.85 -8.54 -16.74
N ASN A 572 -14.96 -9.07 -15.89
CA ASN A 572 -14.50 -10.45 -15.92
C ASN A 572 -14.85 -11.12 -14.59
N ILE A 573 -15.63 -12.18 -14.61
CA ILE A 573 -16.20 -12.87 -13.45
C ILE A 573 -15.82 -14.32 -13.52
N LEU A 574 -15.33 -14.88 -12.43
CA LEU A 574 -15.08 -16.32 -12.33
C LEU A 574 -16.38 -17.09 -12.22
N LEU A 575 -16.46 -18.23 -12.88
CA LEU A 575 -17.60 -19.13 -12.75
C LEU A 575 -17.75 -19.56 -11.28
N GLY A 576 -18.96 -19.40 -10.75
CA GLY A 576 -19.25 -19.66 -9.33
C GLY A 576 -19.10 -18.42 -8.43
N GLU A 577 -18.61 -17.30 -8.94
CA GLU A 577 -18.64 -16.01 -8.24
C GLU A 577 -19.92 -15.24 -8.55
N LYS A 578 -20.42 -14.50 -7.54
CA LYS A 578 -21.57 -13.63 -7.70
C LYS A 578 -21.18 -12.34 -8.42
N VAL A 579 -21.97 -11.99 -9.42
CA VAL A 579 -21.94 -10.67 -10.07
C VAL A 579 -22.83 -9.73 -9.27
N TYR A 580 -22.27 -8.59 -8.86
CA TYR A 580 -23.01 -7.53 -8.20
C TYR A 580 -23.24 -6.38 -9.17
N PHE A 581 -24.49 -6.16 -9.55
CA PHE A 581 -24.88 -5.05 -10.38
C PHE A 581 -25.18 -3.83 -9.52
N ARG A 582 -24.72 -2.69 -9.97
CA ARG A 582 -25.00 -1.39 -9.36
C ARG A 582 -25.65 -0.48 -10.38
N LEU A 583 -26.82 0.02 -10.02
CA LEU A 583 -27.52 1.09 -10.71
C LEU A 583 -27.52 2.33 -9.83
N VAL A 584 -27.07 3.45 -10.37
CA VAL A 584 -27.08 4.74 -9.66
C VAL A 584 -27.92 5.71 -10.48
N MET A 585 -28.83 6.42 -9.83
CA MET A 585 -29.68 7.45 -10.42
C MET A 585 -29.16 8.84 -10.03
N ARG A 586 -29.00 9.76 -10.99
CA ARG A 586 -28.56 11.14 -10.73
C ARG A 586 -29.64 11.91 -9.96
N LYS A 587 -30.90 11.70 -10.31
CA LYS A 587 -32.07 12.18 -9.55
C LYS A 587 -32.81 10.96 -9.01
N PRO A 588 -32.75 10.71 -7.70
CA PRO A 588 -33.55 9.63 -7.10
C PRO A 588 -35.04 9.90 -7.31
N ASP A 589 -35.75 8.96 -7.91
CA ASP A 589 -37.21 8.99 -7.95
C ASP A 589 -37.76 8.03 -6.87
N PRO A 590 -38.40 8.55 -5.81
CA PRO A 590 -38.97 7.73 -4.76
C PRO A 590 -40.03 6.71 -5.24
N LYS A 591 -40.58 6.92 -6.45
CA LYS A 591 -41.55 6.01 -7.07
C LYS A 591 -40.88 4.77 -7.67
N VAL A 592 -39.57 4.79 -7.90
CA VAL A 592 -38.85 3.64 -8.41
C VAL A 592 -38.37 2.77 -7.27
N ALA A 593 -39.26 1.94 -6.73
CA ALA A 593 -38.95 1.01 -5.64
C ALA A 593 -38.08 -0.17 -6.09
N SER A 594 -38.12 -0.57 -7.36
CA SER A 594 -37.29 -1.63 -7.93
C SER A 594 -37.17 -1.46 -9.43
N VAL A 595 -36.08 -1.97 -10.02
CA VAL A 595 -35.83 -2.02 -11.46
C VAL A 595 -35.60 -3.47 -11.87
N PRO A 596 -36.42 -4.04 -12.75
CA PRO A 596 -36.23 -5.39 -13.27
C PRO A 596 -34.94 -5.47 -14.07
N LEU A 597 -34.17 -6.54 -13.83
CA LEU A 597 -32.93 -6.85 -14.51
C LEU A 597 -33.09 -8.18 -15.23
N THR A 598 -32.89 -8.20 -16.55
CA THR A 598 -32.87 -9.42 -17.36
C THR A 598 -31.44 -9.71 -17.81
N ILE A 599 -31.00 -10.94 -17.69
CA ILE A 599 -29.61 -11.35 -17.96
C ILE A 599 -29.63 -12.38 -19.06
N TYR A 600 -28.80 -12.16 -20.08
CA TYR A 600 -28.64 -13.01 -21.25
C TYR A 600 -27.22 -13.58 -21.31
N ASN A 601 -27.05 -14.82 -21.76
CA ASN A 601 -25.78 -15.38 -22.23
C ASN A 601 -25.86 -15.56 -23.74
N GLY A 602 -25.11 -14.75 -24.49
CA GLY A 602 -25.38 -14.57 -25.91
C GLY A 602 -26.79 -14.01 -26.11
N ASP A 603 -27.60 -14.73 -26.88
CA ASP A 603 -29.01 -14.36 -27.15
C ASP A 603 -30.02 -15.09 -26.24
N THR A 604 -29.56 -15.98 -25.36
CA THR A 604 -30.41 -16.79 -24.49
C THR A 604 -30.60 -16.09 -23.15
N GLU A 605 -31.84 -15.88 -22.74
CA GLU A 605 -32.15 -15.43 -21.38
C GLU A 605 -31.77 -16.50 -20.37
N THR A 606 -30.90 -16.16 -19.42
CA THR A 606 -30.35 -17.07 -18.40
C THR A 606 -30.79 -16.73 -16.99
N GLY A 607 -31.30 -15.51 -16.77
CA GLY A 607 -31.77 -15.14 -15.44
C GLY A 607 -32.49 -13.80 -15.37
N ARG A 608 -33.25 -13.66 -14.30
CA ARG A 608 -33.90 -12.38 -13.91
C ARG A 608 -33.59 -12.07 -12.47
N ALA A 609 -33.38 -10.80 -12.21
CA ALA A 609 -33.22 -10.29 -10.85
C ALA A 609 -33.99 -8.95 -10.73
N ASN A 610 -34.24 -8.52 -9.51
CA ASN A 610 -34.78 -7.18 -9.24
C ASN A 610 -33.73 -6.36 -8.52
N MET A 611 -33.41 -5.21 -9.06
CA MET A 611 -32.54 -4.25 -8.40
C MET A 611 -33.32 -3.51 -7.32
N THR A 612 -32.85 -3.54 -6.08
CA THR A 612 -33.49 -2.91 -4.92
C THR A 612 -32.58 -1.87 -4.27
N PRO A 613 -33.14 -0.87 -3.59
CA PRO A 613 -32.35 0.15 -2.91
C PRO A 613 -31.36 -0.45 -1.90
N SER A 614 -30.13 0.00 -1.93
CA SER A 614 -29.06 -0.47 -1.06
C SER A 614 -28.62 0.63 -0.09
N GLY A 615 -28.51 0.28 1.20
CA GLY A 615 -27.97 1.17 2.22
C GLY A 615 -28.84 2.39 2.57
N GLY A 616 -30.17 2.31 2.33
CA GLY A 616 -31.08 3.42 2.61
C GLY A 616 -31.03 4.58 1.60
N ASP A 617 -30.25 4.46 0.54
CA ASP A 617 -30.16 5.44 -0.55
C ASP A 617 -31.11 5.05 -1.69
N PRO A 618 -32.22 5.79 -1.90
CA PRO A 618 -33.18 5.50 -2.98
C PRO A 618 -32.60 5.72 -4.38
N GLY A 619 -31.50 6.42 -4.49
CA GLY A 619 -30.78 6.66 -5.75
C GLY A 619 -29.80 5.56 -6.14
N ARG A 620 -29.60 4.54 -5.29
CA ARG A 620 -28.66 3.45 -5.52
C ARG A 620 -29.35 2.12 -5.36
N LEU A 621 -29.50 1.39 -6.46
CA LEU A 621 -30.06 0.07 -6.48
C LEU A 621 -28.97 -0.97 -6.77
N THR A 622 -29.13 -2.14 -6.16
CA THR A 622 -28.22 -3.27 -6.35
C THR A 622 -28.99 -4.55 -6.61
N ALA A 623 -28.40 -5.42 -7.40
CA ALA A 623 -28.84 -6.80 -7.58
C ALA A 623 -27.64 -7.73 -7.61
N GLU A 624 -27.83 -8.98 -7.27
CA GLU A 624 -26.83 -10.04 -7.40
C GLU A 624 -27.31 -11.12 -8.36
N PHE A 625 -26.38 -11.74 -9.05
CA PHE A 625 -26.62 -12.85 -9.95
C PHE A 625 -25.47 -13.83 -9.87
N LEU A 626 -25.76 -15.13 -9.85
CA LEU A 626 -24.77 -16.20 -9.88
C LEU A 626 -24.83 -16.86 -11.26
N PRO A 627 -23.80 -16.67 -12.12
CA PRO A 627 -23.77 -17.33 -13.42
C PRO A 627 -23.46 -18.82 -13.28
N GLU A 628 -24.20 -19.64 -14.00
CA GLU A 628 -24.05 -21.10 -13.98
C GLU A 628 -23.19 -21.64 -15.14
N LYS A 629 -22.97 -20.83 -16.16
CA LYS A 629 -22.24 -21.22 -17.38
C LYS A 629 -21.25 -20.15 -17.79
N MET A 630 -20.17 -20.57 -18.42
CA MET A 630 -19.24 -19.65 -19.09
C MET A 630 -19.92 -18.96 -20.28
N GLY A 631 -19.43 -17.79 -20.63
CA GLY A 631 -19.88 -17.10 -21.83
C GLY A 631 -19.88 -15.58 -21.72
N ARG A 632 -20.37 -14.94 -22.79
CA ARG A 632 -20.50 -13.48 -22.88
C ARG A 632 -21.90 -13.09 -22.45
N TYR A 633 -21.97 -12.44 -21.30
CA TYR A 633 -23.24 -12.05 -20.70
C TYR A 633 -23.59 -10.61 -20.98
N ARG A 634 -24.89 -10.34 -21.10
CA ARG A 634 -25.49 -9.04 -21.27
C ARG A 634 -26.61 -8.86 -20.24
N ALA A 635 -26.49 -7.87 -19.42
CA ALA A 635 -27.50 -7.52 -18.41
C ALA A 635 -28.26 -6.28 -18.83
N VAL A 636 -29.58 -6.32 -18.82
CA VAL A 636 -30.50 -5.25 -19.25
C VAL A 636 -31.40 -4.84 -18.11
N ALA A 637 -31.22 -3.62 -17.62
CA ALA A 637 -32.09 -3.01 -16.63
C ALA A 637 -33.23 -2.25 -17.34
N ASN A 638 -34.48 -2.60 -17.03
CA ASN A 638 -35.68 -2.05 -17.66
C ASN A 638 -36.35 -1.07 -16.72
N PHE A 639 -36.42 0.20 -17.10
CA PHE A 639 -37.07 1.23 -16.29
C PHE A 639 -38.56 1.33 -16.54
N PRO A 640 -39.36 1.83 -15.56
CA PRO A 640 -40.82 1.99 -15.71
C PRO A 640 -41.21 2.94 -16.84
N ASP A 641 -40.34 3.87 -17.22
CA ASP A 641 -40.57 4.81 -18.34
C ASP A 641 -40.28 4.21 -19.72
N GLY A 642 -39.96 2.92 -19.78
CA GLY A 642 -39.58 2.21 -21.00
C GLY A 642 -38.14 2.39 -21.44
N THR A 643 -37.33 3.18 -20.73
CA THR A 643 -35.90 3.26 -21.01
C THR A 643 -35.18 2.00 -20.53
N THR A 644 -34.10 1.62 -21.24
CA THR A 644 -33.28 0.47 -20.90
C THR A 644 -31.82 0.89 -20.73
N GLN A 645 -31.15 0.23 -19.80
CA GLN A 645 -29.69 0.34 -19.64
C GLN A 645 -29.05 -1.04 -19.76
N GLU A 646 -28.02 -1.13 -20.57
CA GLU A 646 -27.33 -2.39 -20.84
C GLU A 646 -25.90 -2.34 -20.29
N SER A 647 -25.45 -3.47 -19.74
CA SER A 647 -24.07 -3.68 -19.37
C SER A 647 -23.62 -5.09 -19.72
N ARG A 648 -22.35 -5.27 -20.08
CA ARG A 648 -21.78 -6.54 -20.54
C ARG A 648 -20.67 -6.97 -19.61
N PHE A 649 -20.57 -8.30 -19.43
CA PHE A 649 -19.51 -8.94 -18.67
C PHE A 649 -19.27 -10.36 -19.23
N ILE A 650 -18.13 -10.93 -18.86
CA ILE A 650 -17.73 -12.26 -19.29
C ILE A 650 -17.59 -13.14 -18.07
N VAL A 651 -18.10 -14.35 -18.19
CA VAL A 651 -17.90 -15.42 -17.21
C VAL A 651 -16.94 -16.43 -17.81
N PHE A 652 -15.83 -16.63 -17.13
CA PHE A 652 -14.79 -17.57 -17.48
C PHE A 652 -14.52 -18.51 -16.31
N THR A 653 -13.83 -19.60 -16.57
CA THR A 653 -13.36 -20.49 -15.51
C THR A 653 -11.86 -20.40 -15.42
N GLU A 654 -11.36 -20.40 -14.22
CA GLU A 654 -9.95 -20.48 -13.91
C GLU A 654 -9.76 -21.78 -13.11
N ASN A 655 -9.75 -22.92 -13.83
CA ASN A 655 -9.59 -24.25 -13.22
C ASN A 655 -8.12 -24.57 -12.96
N ILE A 656 -7.32 -23.62 -12.54
CA ILE A 656 -5.88 -23.79 -12.28
C ILE A 656 -5.62 -24.92 -11.27
N GLU A 657 -6.54 -25.16 -10.34
CA GLU A 657 -6.39 -26.20 -9.32
C GLU A 657 -6.96 -27.59 -9.74
N GLU A 658 -7.76 -27.67 -10.79
CA GLU A 658 -8.33 -28.96 -11.28
C GLU A 658 -7.53 -29.60 -12.41
N ILE A 659 -6.61 -28.84 -13.03
CA ILE A 659 -5.72 -29.36 -14.06
C ILE A 659 -4.65 -30.23 -13.40
N GLU A 660 -4.13 -31.24 -14.10
CA GLU A 660 -2.97 -32.06 -13.68
C GLU A 660 -1.74 -31.18 -13.45
N VAL A 661 -1.71 -30.51 -12.33
CA VAL A 661 -0.70 -29.55 -11.99
C VAL A 661 0.49 -30.27 -11.38
N ALA A 662 1.61 -30.26 -12.08
CA ALA A 662 2.84 -30.82 -11.54
C ALA A 662 3.31 -30.01 -10.31
N THR A 663 3.93 -30.67 -9.36
CA THR A 663 4.45 -30.03 -8.13
C THR A 663 5.48 -28.96 -8.46
N ASP A 664 5.29 -27.72 -7.97
CA ASP A 664 6.26 -26.63 -8.14
C ASP A 664 7.41 -26.73 -7.13
N THR A 665 8.31 -27.65 -7.40
CA THR A 665 9.52 -27.83 -6.58
C THR A 665 10.48 -26.65 -6.67
N GLY A 666 10.44 -25.86 -7.75
CA GLY A 666 11.24 -24.66 -7.94
C GLY A 666 10.85 -23.55 -6.98
N TYR A 667 9.56 -23.28 -6.86
CA TYR A 667 9.02 -22.36 -5.88
C TYR A 667 9.36 -22.77 -4.44
N LEU A 668 9.09 -24.05 -4.10
CA LEU A 668 9.38 -24.57 -2.76
C LEU A 668 10.87 -24.48 -2.41
N ARG A 669 11.76 -24.74 -3.39
CA ARG A 669 13.20 -24.62 -3.18
C ARG A 669 13.59 -23.19 -2.84
N ARG A 670 13.14 -22.18 -3.61
CA ARG A 670 13.42 -20.76 -3.35
C ARG A 670 12.90 -20.30 -1.99
N LEU A 671 11.70 -20.72 -1.61
CA LEU A 671 11.11 -20.43 -0.31
C LEU A 671 11.95 -21.00 0.83
N CYS A 672 12.31 -22.29 0.71
CA CYS A 672 13.09 -22.98 1.75
C CYS A 672 14.51 -22.43 1.86
N GLU A 673 15.25 -22.30 0.76
CA GLU A 673 16.64 -21.82 0.75
C GLU A 673 16.75 -20.41 1.31
N SER A 674 15.81 -19.52 0.97
CA SER A 674 15.81 -18.15 1.48
C SER A 674 15.50 -18.04 2.99
N SER A 675 14.92 -19.08 3.57
CA SER A 675 14.69 -19.18 5.03
C SER A 675 15.82 -19.86 5.79
N GLY A 676 16.78 -20.49 5.10
CA GLY A 676 17.84 -21.33 5.67
C GLY A 676 17.43 -22.80 5.81
N GLY A 677 16.28 -23.22 5.26
CA GLY A 677 15.83 -24.60 5.19
C GLY A 677 16.08 -25.26 3.82
N ARG A 678 15.38 -26.34 3.54
CA ARG A 678 15.51 -27.12 2.27
C ARG A 678 14.24 -27.89 1.97
N VAL A 679 14.10 -28.32 0.73
CA VAL A 679 13.08 -29.30 0.32
C VAL A 679 13.51 -30.69 0.78
N ILE A 680 12.59 -31.46 1.34
CA ILE A 680 12.81 -32.76 1.97
C ILE A 680 12.01 -33.82 1.21
N ASP A 681 12.64 -34.96 0.94
CA ASP A 681 11.91 -36.12 0.44
C ASP A 681 10.97 -36.66 1.54
N PRO A 682 9.75 -37.10 1.23
CA PRO A 682 8.83 -37.70 2.20
C PRO A 682 9.47 -38.78 3.08
N ALA A 683 10.37 -39.61 2.52
CA ALA A 683 11.08 -40.66 3.25
C ALA A 683 12.05 -40.11 4.33
N ASP A 684 12.58 -38.92 4.16
CA ASP A 684 13.55 -38.28 5.09
C ASP A 684 12.88 -37.46 6.21
N LEU A 685 11.57 -37.31 6.19
CA LEU A 685 10.84 -36.50 7.17
C LEU A 685 11.08 -36.97 8.63
N ALA A 686 11.11 -38.27 8.86
CA ALA A 686 11.40 -38.88 10.18
C ALA A 686 12.79 -38.51 10.69
N LYS A 687 13.77 -38.45 9.79
CA LYS A 687 15.14 -38.06 10.10
C LYS A 687 15.23 -36.60 10.48
N LEU A 688 14.55 -35.73 9.72
CA LEU A 688 14.45 -34.30 10.03
C LEU A 688 13.87 -34.05 11.43
N PHE A 689 12.79 -34.73 11.81
CA PHE A 689 12.21 -34.60 13.14
C PHE A 689 13.18 -35.01 14.25
N LYS A 690 13.98 -36.04 14.02
CA LYS A 690 15.05 -36.44 14.98
C LYS A 690 16.14 -35.38 15.08
N GLU A 691 16.57 -34.82 13.97
CA GLU A 691 17.55 -33.71 13.92
C GLU A 691 17.03 -32.51 14.69
N LEU A 692 15.81 -32.04 14.43
CA LEU A 692 15.18 -30.89 15.09
C LEU A 692 14.99 -31.09 16.63
N ASN A 693 14.69 -32.30 17.04
CA ASN A 693 14.53 -32.63 18.48
C ASN A 693 15.86 -32.83 19.20
N SER A 694 16.96 -33.09 18.48
CA SER A 694 18.28 -33.31 19.06
C SER A 694 19.12 -32.03 19.20
N GLU A 695 18.79 -30.96 18.50
CA GLU A 695 19.49 -29.69 18.58
C GLU A 695 19.24 -29.00 19.94
N LYS A 696 20.13 -29.23 20.88
CA LYS A 696 20.27 -28.37 22.05
C LYS A 696 20.93 -27.07 21.61
N VAL A 697 20.12 -26.06 21.32
CA VAL A 697 20.69 -24.73 21.03
C VAL A 697 21.19 -24.15 22.37
N GLU A 698 22.47 -23.93 22.44
CA GLU A 698 23.07 -23.09 23.48
C GLU A 698 22.59 -21.65 23.27
N VAL A 699 21.50 -21.28 23.90
CA VAL A 699 21.07 -19.88 23.96
C VAL A 699 22.13 -19.15 24.79
N ALA A 700 22.78 -18.17 24.19
CA ALA A 700 23.73 -17.35 24.93
C ALA A 700 23.04 -16.76 26.19
N PRO A 701 23.62 -16.99 27.39
CA PRO A 701 22.97 -16.54 28.61
C PRO A 701 22.80 -15.03 28.61
N LYS A 702 21.59 -14.57 28.88
CA LYS A 702 21.33 -13.14 29.06
C LYS A 702 22.05 -12.67 30.30
N THR A 703 22.87 -11.66 30.17
CA THR A 703 23.61 -11.07 31.30
C THR A 703 22.89 -9.82 31.75
N ARG A 704 22.63 -9.73 33.07
CA ARG A 704 22.12 -8.52 33.70
C ARG A 704 23.24 -7.87 34.50
N LEU A 705 23.49 -6.61 34.26
CA LEU A 705 24.48 -5.83 35.00
C LEU A 705 23.78 -5.13 36.18
N HIS A 706 24.27 -5.39 37.39
CA HIS A 706 23.83 -4.68 38.59
C HIS A 706 24.92 -3.67 38.95
N PRO A 707 24.67 -2.35 38.84
CA PRO A 707 25.66 -1.32 39.16
C PRO A 707 25.91 -1.31 40.67
N LEU A 708 27.17 -1.50 41.08
CA LEU A 708 27.61 -1.43 42.48
C LEU A 708 27.99 -0.01 42.89
N TRP A 709 28.27 0.82 41.93
CA TRP A 709 28.68 2.22 42.11
C TRP A 709 27.51 3.18 42.37
N ASN A 710 26.31 2.78 41.99
CA ASN A 710 25.09 3.60 42.09
C ASN A 710 24.45 3.60 43.47
N GLU A 711 25.05 2.90 44.44
CA GLU A 711 24.56 2.84 45.78
C GLU A 711 24.84 4.12 46.57
N ALA A 712 23.80 4.73 47.14
CA ALA A 712 23.87 6.02 47.81
C ALA A 712 24.95 6.09 48.90
N TRP A 713 25.24 4.98 49.59
CA TRP A 713 26.25 4.93 50.65
C TRP A 713 27.67 5.24 50.14
N VAL A 714 28.01 4.92 48.87
CA VAL A 714 29.32 5.20 48.27
C VAL A 714 29.57 6.71 48.20
N PHE A 715 28.53 7.44 47.76
CA PHE A 715 28.57 8.90 47.73
C PHE A 715 28.68 9.54 49.12
N TYR A 716 27.87 9.02 50.05
CA TYR A 716 27.92 9.50 51.42
C TYR A 716 29.30 9.25 52.07
N LEU A 717 29.87 8.08 51.83
CA LEU A 717 31.19 7.72 52.37
C LEU A 717 32.30 8.65 51.80
N ALA A 718 32.23 8.91 50.48
CA ALA A 718 33.17 9.88 49.88
C ALA A 718 32.99 11.28 50.47
N GLY A 719 31.74 11.75 50.64
CA GLY A 719 31.42 13.02 51.27
C GLY A 719 31.91 13.11 52.72
N VAL A 720 31.76 12.03 53.50
CA VAL A 720 32.25 11.95 54.87
C VAL A 720 33.79 12.02 54.91
N CYS A 721 34.48 11.30 53.99
CA CYS A 721 35.96 11.34 53.96
C CYS A 721 36.46 12.76 53.69
N PHE A 722 35.90 13.48 52.69
CA PHE A 722 36.31 14.86 52.43
C PHE A 722 35.83 15.84 53.48
N GLY A 723 34.66 15.64 54.08
CA GLY A 723 34.12 16.43 55.18
C GLY A 723 34.96 16.30 56.43
N LEU A 724 35.43 15.10 56.81
CA LEU A 724 36.32 14.85 57.92
C LEU A 724 37.70 15.48 57.67
N ASP A 725 38.27 15.36 56.46
CA ASP A 725 39.53 16.02 56.12
C ASP A 725 39.40 17.55 56.31
N TRP A 726 38.31 18.14 55.80
CA TRP A 726 38.04 19.60 55.97
C TRP A 726 37.81 20.01 57.40
N PHE A 727 36.97 19.23 58.13
CA PHE A 727 36.67 19.51 59.56
C PHE A 727 37.91 19.43 60.45
N LEU A 728 38.74 18.38 60.30
CA LEU A 728 39.96 18.19 61.06
C LEU A 728 41.00 19.26 60.72
N ARG A 729 41.14 19.69 59.47
CA ARG A 729 42.00 20.81 59.09
C ARG A 729 41.60 22.08 59.82
N ARG A 730 40.31 22.39 59.82
CA ARG A 730 39.78 23.60 60.49
C ARG A 730 39.97 23.53 62.01
N ARG A 731 39.74 22.36 62.61
CA ARG A 731 39.92 22.16 64.06
C ARG A 731 41.37 22.26 64.50
N TRP A 732 42.29 21.90 63.66
CA TRP A 732 43.73 21.97 63.97
C TRP A 732 44.42 23.24 63.46
N GLY A 733 43.68 24.20 62.95
CA GLY A 733 44.21 25.50 62.51
C GLY A 733 45.16 25.41 61.31
N LEU A 734 44.94 24.41 60.45
CA LEU A 734 45.77 24.15 59.29
C LEU A 734 45.17 24.71 57.95
N CYS A 735 44.23 25.64 58.08
CA CYS A 735 43.65 26.36 56.97
C CYS A 735 44.40 27.63 56.70
#